data_403135641105fda149b07271783723b9
#
_entry.id   403135641105fda149b07271783723b9
#
_cell.length_a   1.000
_cell.length_b   1.000
_cell.length_c   1.000
_cell.angle_alpha   90.00
_cell.angle_beta   90.00
_cell.angle_gamma   90.00
#
_symmetry.space_group_name_H-M   'P 1'
#
loop_
_entity.id
_entity.type
_entity.pdbx_description
1 polymer ?
#
loop_
_entity_poly.entity_id
_entity_poly.type
_entity_poly.pdbx_seq_one_letter_code
_entity_poly.pdbx_strand_id
1 'polypeptide(L)'
;MKKLLLSIMSLMAMNGAMAQTPVGDNDLANAYATQTITGRIAVHDPSIVMDVTDSTTNPKYYIYGSHLGRAKTYASGNYQIWNTFKTGEENTGTSDSLFADVNGKLINFKDAYTTHVIKKVKNYKDEEVAFGNFDANGWQFKGNTVKGMQWAPDVIYNKTMKKWCMYMSLNGDHWCSSIVCFTSDDLEGPWAYQGPVVFSGFQGTFAHNAYTADDDWKHTDLAVATGETSLPARYQTGDSWGSFWPNCIDPCVFYDDDDNLWMSYGSWSGGIFIIRLDKTNGLRDYTYTFPYQISGKTVTPGGANANCTSDPYFGKKIAGGYYVSGEASYIQKVGKYYYLFMSYGGLTAAGGYQIRVFRSEKPDGPYKDCLTSTGIDAMYGKYILNFGGDAKRDEGVKLFGNYQWETMPNAELAQGHNSAIVDHKGRALIVYHTRFNNGTEGHEVRVHQLFVNQDGWLVAAPYEFSGETYTDNDIAIQQLYDATEVEGDYQIIAHPYRQNTAAMAYEKPVTIHLNADGSISGEYTGKWELVSGTSYINLTLKGVATANAEVKFKGVLTEQTIDYTNIKALCFTALSSSDGLATSGCASLQTRGLSIWGSKADAKAAIKYTLDKTSVPFADGATLNSKPKLPTEGHLGATISWKSSNPSILTDEGVVKGKGKVTMTMTVSKDGYEYTKDYTLNIDAEAEETTPVYYPVSAQKNTTSGWWTNFSPYYELQAGKKMQFKFYNYSDMSAVWNNWCLAATQIKREDAGYGADKEYFVIRNDKFGWGANHNAEGFTDDFDWSGGDDRPNLRKDLNGSLVDMTVSLTAAGVFKMESTITTTTNKVYHYTYTTTLTAKPSKIVLFFVNEKSYIDGSSLSTGISNPIIIQKKNDGKWFNLSGQQVDKSYKGVVIVNGKKFVNK
;
A
#
# COMPACT_ATOMS: atom_id res chain seq x y z
N MET A 1 15.37 70.47 5.28
CA MET A 1 14.85 70.74 3.94
C MET A 1 15.18 69.58 3.06
N LYS A 2 14.27 68.73 2.84
CA LYS A 2 13.98 67.85 1.69
C LYS A 2 12.98 66.80 2.17
N LYS A 3 11.77 66.96 1.72
CA LYS A 3 10.66 66.00 1.95
C LYS A 3 11.00 64.67 1.23
N LEU A 4 11.01 63.59 1.96
CA LEU A 4 11.03 62.26 1.41
C LEU A 4 9.56 61.81 1.31
N LEU A 5 9.03 61.70 0.10
CA LEU A 5 7.79 61.06 -0.24
C LEU A 5 8.01 59.55 -0.10
N LEU A 6 7.34 58.95 0.85
CA LEU A 6 7.19 57.49 0.92
C LEU A 6 5.98 57.15 0.03
N SER A 7 6.24 56.68 -1.17
CA SER A 7 5.23 56.02 -1.98
C SER A 7 5.09 54.59 -1.49
N ILE A 8 3.93 54.28 -0.89
CA ILE A 8 3.49 52.92 -0.63
C ILE A 8 3.14 52.29 -1.97
N MET A 9 4.08 51.52 -2.55
CA MET A 9 3.74 50.57 -3.59
C MET A 9 3.11 49.34 -2.90
N SER A 10 1.81 49.20 -3.03
CA SER A 10 1.11 47.95 -2.84
C SER A 10 1.65 46.96 -3.87
N LEU A 11 2.48 46.00 -3.43
CA LEU A 11 2.80 44.82 -4.21
C LEU A 11 1.52 43.99 -4.33
N MET A 12 0.74 44.22 -5.37
CA MET A 12 -0.14 43.17 -5.89
C MET A 12 0.80 42.06 -6.38
N ALA A 13 0.78 40.92 -5.72
CA ALA A 13 1.28 39.71 -6.28
C ALA A 13 0.46 39.43 -7.56
N MET A 14 0.98 39.84 -8.70
CA MET A 14 0.57 39.27 -9.96
C MET A 14 1.14 37.85 -9.96
N ASN A 15 0.29 36.86 -9.67
CA ASN A 15 0.46 35.53 -10.21
C ASN A 15 0.40 35.71 -11.73
N GLY A 16 1.53 35.90 -12.36
CA GLY A 16 1.65 35.79 -13.80
C GLY A 16 1.36 34.34 -14.14
N ALA A 17 0.14 34.04 -14.57
CA ALA A 17 -0.13 32.81 -15.26
C ALA A 17 0.88 32.74 -16.40
N MET A 18 1.85 31.88 -16.33
CA MET A 18 2.75 31.60 -17.46
C MET A 18 1.85 31.18 -18.61
N ALA A 19 2.03 31.79 -19.78
CA ALA A 19 1.25 31.45 -20.97
C ALA A 19 1.48 29.97 -21.26
N GLN A 20 0.39 29.21 -21.25
CA GLN A 20 0.46 27.78 -21.55
C GLN A 20 0.85 27.58 -23.01
N THR A 21 1.64 26.57 -23.29
CA THR A 21 2.07 26.22 -24.65
C THR A 21 0.99 25.33 -25.28
N PRO A 22 0.30 25.78 -26.34
CA PRO A 22 -0.70 24.98 -27.02
C PRO A 22 -0.08 23.74 -27.66
N VAL A 23 -0.76 22.60 -27.52
CA VAL A 23 -0.40 21.31 -28.10
C VAL A 23 -1.48 20.93 -29.12
N GLY A 24 -1.08 20.59 -30.34
CA GLY A 24 -2.01 20.17 -31.40
C GLY A 24 -2.14 18.65 -31.51
N ASP A 25 -3.13 18.18 -32.29
CA ASP A 25 -3.39 16.75 -32.55
C ASP A 25 -2.13 16.03 -33.07
N ASN A 26 -1.33 16.69 -33.93
CA ASN A 26 -0.10 16.10 -34.46
C ASN A 26 0.98 15.89 -33.41
N ASP A 27 1.06 16.77 -32.41
CA ASP A 27 1.99 16.64 -31.29
C ASP A 27 1.63 15.49 -30.38
N LEU A 28 0.33 15.20 -30.29
CA LEU A 28 -0.21 14.14 -29.43
C LEU A 28 -0.29 12.77 -30.12
N ALA A 29 -0.28 12.70 -31.46
CA ALA A 29 -0.56 11.48 -32.23
C ALA A 29 0.29 10.27 -31.79
N ASN A 30 1.56 10.51 -31.40
CA ASN A 30 2.49 9.48 -30.97
C ASN A 30 3.09 9.76 -29.57
N ALA A 31 2.39 10.53 -28.74
CA ALA A 31 2.92 10.95 -27.46
C ALA A 31 3.13 9.78 -26.48
N TYR A 32 2.34 8.71 -26.62
CA TYR A 32 2.58 7.47 -25.89
C TYR A 32 1.98 6.26 -26.63
N ALA A 33 2.37 5.07 -26.21
CA ALA A 33 1.75 3.79 -26.57
C ALA A 33 1.56 2.96 -25.30
N THR A 34 0.48 2.20 -25.24
CA THR A 34 0.33 1.15 -24.23
C THR A 34 1.25 -0.01 -24.56
N GLN A 35 1.79 -0.64 -23.53
CA GLN A 35 2.63 -1.82 -23.67
C GLN A 35 1.95 -3.02 -23.00
N THR A 36 1.95 -4.14 -23.68
CA THR A 36 1.61 -5.43 -23.07
C THR A 36 2.91 -6.13 -22.74
N ILE A 37 3.15 -6.33 -21.44
CA ILE A 37 4.32 -7.08 -20.99
C ILE A 37 3.98 -8.56 -21.13
N THR A 38 4.60 -9.22 -22.11
CA THR A 38 4.51 -10.68 -22.32
C THR A 38 5.78 -11.33 -21.81
N GLY A 39 5.67 -12.56 -21.25
CA GLY A 39 6.84 -13.27 -20.73
C GLY A 39 7.10 -13.06 -19.25
N ARG A 40 6.12 -12.54 -18.50
CA ARG A 40 6.14 -12.60 -17.04
C ARG A 40 6.08 -14.05 -16.56
N ILE A 41 6.70 -14.32 -15.41
CA ILE A 41 6.76 -15.66 -14.83
C ILE A 41 6.16 -15.70 -13.43
N ALA A 42 5.63 -16.86 -13.11
CA ALA A 42 5.13 -17.20 -11.78
C ALA A 42 6.19 -18.07 -11.06
N VAL A 43 7.26 -17.46 -10.58
CA VAL A 43 8.24 -18.10 -9.71
C VAL A 43 8.03 -17.63 -8.29
N HIS A 44 7.74 -18.55 -7.39
CA HIS A 44 7.61 -18.29 -5.96
C HIS A 44 8.99 -18.29 -5.31
N ASP A 45 9.25 -17.39 -4.36
CA ASP A 45 10.52 -17.28 -3.62
C ASP A 45 11.73 -17.10 -4.58
N PRO A 46 11.72 -16.07 -5.44
CA PRO A 46 12.69 -15.93 -6.50
C PRO A 46 14.08 -15.56 -5.97
N SER A 47 15.08 -16.39 -6.22
CA SER A 47 16.50 -16.07 -6.07
C SER A 47 17.08 -15.74 -7.44
N ILE A 48 17.63 -14.53 -7.57
CA ILE A 48 18.27 -14.05 -8.81
C ILE A 48 19.78 -14.29 -8.76
N VAL A 49 20.34 -14.71 -9.86
CA VAL A 49 21.78 -14.84 -10.04
C VAL A 49 22.22 -14.39 -11.44
N MET A 50 23.35 -13.70 -11.48
CA MET A 50 24.01 -13.30 -12.74
C MET A 50 24.98 -14.38 -13.18
N ASP A 51 24.96 -14.70 -14.46
CA ASP A 51 25.98 -15.59 -15.05
C ASP A 51 27.33 -14.88 -15.15
N VAL A 52 28.15 -15.02 -14.11
CA VAL A 52 29.50 -14.46 -14.03
C VAL A 52 30.50 -15.16 -14.97
N THR A 53 30.10 -16.27 -15.57
CA THR A 53 30.92 -17.01 -16.56
C THR A 53 30.68 -16.52 -17.99
N ASP A 54 29.58 -15.77 -18.20
CA ASP A 54 29.28 -15.10 -19.45
C ASP A 54 30.18 -13.86 -19.60
N SER A 55 31.12 -13.92 -20.52
CA SER A 55 32.06 -12.83 -20.80
C SER A 55 31.47 -11.71 -21.67
N THR A 56 30.19 -11.80 -22.01
CA THR A 56 29.53 -10.75 -22.80
C THR A 56 29.30 -9.47 -22.00
N THR A 57 29.14 -8.36 -22.69
CA THR A 57 28.79 -7.06 -22.05
C THR A 57 27.37 -7.05 -21.49
N ASN A 58 26.55 -8.05 -21.78
CA ASN A 58 25.19 -8.24 -21.29
C ASN A 58 25.01 -9.68 -20.81
N PRO A 59 25.51 -10.04 -19.63
CA PRO A 59 25.39 -11.37 -19.09
C PRO A 59 23.91 -11.74 -18.88
N LYS A 60 23.63 -13.04 -18.96
CA LYS A 60 22.30 -13.57 -18.63
C LYS A 60 22.09 -13.52 -17.13
N TYR A 61 20.84 -13.37 -16.75
CA TYR A 61 20.38 -13.53 -15.38
C TYR A 61 19.42 -14.69 -15.30
N TYR A 62 19.47 -15.40 -14.19
CA TYR A 62 18.64 -16.55 -13.93
C TYR A 62 17.87 -16.32 -12.64
N ILE A 63 16.67 -16.90 -12.57
CA ILE A 63 15.87 -16.99 -11.35
C ILE A 63 15.59 -18.45 -11.08
N TYR A 64 15.81 -18.85 -9.83
CA TYR A 64 15.35 -20.09 -9.26
C TYR A 64 14.40 -19.83 -8.11
N GLY A 65 13.40 -20.67 -7.90
CA GLY A 65 12.44 -20.53 -6.81
C GLY A 65 11.86 -21.87 -6.36
N SER A 66 10.92 -21.79 -5.45
CA SER A 66 10.24 -22.96 -4.88
C SER A 66 9.68 -23.88 -5.94
N HIS A 67 9.66 -25.17 -5.63
CA HIS A 67 9.26 -26.26 -6.54
C HIS A 67 10.06 -26.29 -7.85
N LEU A 68 11.31 -25.84 -7.79
CA LEU A 68 12.22 -25.73 -8.93
C LEU A 68 11.68 -24.84 -10.06
N GLY A 69 10.83 -23.85 -9.71
CA GLY A 69 10.47 -22.76 -10.61
C GLY A 69 11.74 -22.06 -11.10
N ARG A 70 11.87 -21.82 -12.42
CA ARG A 70 13.10 -21.27 -12.98
C ARG A 70 12.90 -20.58 -14.31
N ALA A 71 13.67 -19.54 -14.53
CA ALA A 71 13.70 -18.83 -15.79
C ALA A 71 15.00 -18.06 -15.98
N LYS A 72 15.24 -17.61 -17.20
CA LYS A 72 16.38 -16.76 -17.57
C LYS A 72 15.92 -15.54 -18.35
N THR A 73 16.70 -14.44 -18.26
CA THR A 73 16.44 -13.23 -19.04
C THR A 73 16.78 -13.42 -20.51
N TYR A 74 16.16 -12.59 -21.36
CA TYR A 74 16.68 -12.31 -22.68
C TYR A 74 18.01 -11.54 -22.61
N ALA A 75 18.85 -11.70 -23.63
CA ALA A 75 20.12 -10.99 -23.77
C ALA A 75 20.03 -9.45 -23.76
N SER A 76 18.82 -8.88 -23.86
CA SER A 76 18.59 -7.43 -23.83
C SER A 76 18.61 -6.78 -22.44
N GLY A 77 18.71 -7.58 -21.37
CA GLY A 77 18.73 -7.04 -19.99
C GLY A 77 17.39 -6.45 -19.52
N ASN A 78 16.28 -6.81 -20.15
CA ASN A 78 14.95 -6.44 -19.68
C ASN A 78 14.46 -7.48 -18.68
N TYR A 79 14.49 -7.13 -17.38
CA TYR A 79 14.10 -8.01 -16.28
C TYR A 79 12.58 -8.16 -16.09
N GLN A 80 11.78 -7.61 -16.96
CA GLN A 80 10.34 -7.85 -17.01
C GLN A 80 9.98 -9.07 -17.85
N ILE A 81 10.91 -9.56 -18.70
CA ILE A 81 10.70 -10.63 -19.66
C ILE A 81 11.64 -11.79 -19.33
N TRP A 82 11.03 -12.95 -19.07
CA TRP A 82 11.72 -14.16 -18.69
C TRP A 82 11.29 -15.33 -19.54
N ASN A 83 12.22 -16.25 -19.76
CA ASN A 83 11.98 -17.52 -20.44
C ASN A 83 12.26 -18.67 -19.50
N THR A 84 11.30 -19.55 -19.34
CA THR A 84 11.53 -20.83 -18.69
C THR A 84 12.52 -21.69 -19.48
N PHE A 85 13.31 -22.48 -18.80
CA PHE A 85 14.25 -23.42 -19.42
C PHE A 85 14.13 -24.79 -18.77
N LYS A 86 14.48 -25.86 -19.53
CA LYS A 86 14.37 -27.25 -19.06
C LYS A 86 13.06 -27.52 -18.31
N THR A 87 11.95 -27.24 -18.99
CA THR A 87 10.60 -27.33 -18.43
C THR A 87 10.08 -28.77 -18.27
N GLY A 88 10.86 -29.77 -18.69
CA GLY A 88 10.53 -31.16 -18.47
C GLY A 88 10.42 -31.50 -16.98
N GLU A 89 9.71 -32.58 -16.68
CA GLU A 89 9.65 -33.07 -15.30
C GLU A 89 11.05 -33.48 -14.87
N GLU A 90 11.51 -32.98 -13.75
CA GLU A 90 12.82 -33.29 -13.12
C GLU A 90 12.94 -34.79 -12.78
N ASN A 91 11.88 -35.51 -12.98
CA ASN A 91 11.74 -36.92 -12.64
C ASN A 91 12.07 -37.87 -13.78
N THR A 92 12.37 -37.42 -14.98
CA THR A 92 12.46 -38.29 -16.15
C THR A 92 13.83 -38.92 -16.37
N GLY A 93 14.91 -38.35 -15.83
CA GLY A 93 16.27 -38.82 -16.09
C GLY A 93 16.69 -38.77 -17.58
N THR A 94 16.09 -37.81 -18.32
CA THR A 94 16.37 -37.55 -19.73
C THR A 94 17.38 -36.42 -19.90
N SER A 95 17.73 -36.07 -21.14
CA SER A 95 18.59 -34.95 -21.49
C SER A 95 18.08 -33.60 -20.97
N ASP A 96 16.80 -33.51 -20.68
CA ASP A 96 16.17 -32.30 -20.09
C ASP A 96 16.16 -32.35 -18.56
N SER A 97 16.71 -33.41 -17.94
CA SER A 97 16.82 -33.51 -16.48
C SER A 97 17.71 -32.40 -15.92
N LEU A 98 17.24 -31.80 -14.82
CA LEU A 98 17.98 -30.80 -14.09
C LEU A 98 19.09 -31.37 -13.21
N PHE A 99 19.09 -32.70 -12.93
CA PHE A 99 19.97 -33.37 -11.97
C PHE A 99 20.81 -34.48 -12.60
N ALA A 100 21.97 -34.69 -11.99
CA ALA A 100 22.84 -35.82 -12.33
C ALA A 100 23.34 -36.51 -11.05
N ASP A 101 23.67 -37.78 -11.15
CA ASP A 101 24.38 -38.51 -10.11
C ASP A 101 25.86 -38.09 -10.04
N VAL A 102 26.59 -38.64 -9.07
CA VAL A 102 28.03 -38.37 -8.87
C VAL A 102 28.93 -38.75 -10.04
N ASN A 103 28.42 -39.53 -10.99
CA ASN A 103 29.11 -39.96 -12.21
C ASN A 103 28.67 -39.13 -13.44
N GLY A 104 27.82 -38.13 -13.25
CA GLY A 104 27.32 -37.30 -14.35
C GLY A 104 26.16 -37.91 -15.14
N LYS A 105 25.60 -39.04 -14.72
CA LYS A 105 24.42 -39.65 -15.36
C LYS A 105 23.18 -38.87 -14.93
N LEU A 106 22.38 -38.43 -15.90
CA LEU A 106 21.12 -37.75 -15.63
C LEU A 106 20.16 -38.65 -14.86
N ILE A 107 19.56 -38.07 -13.80
CA ILE A 107 18.65 -38.77 -12.90
C ILE A 107 17.45 -37.88 -12.60
N ASN A 108 16.38 -38.47 -12.07
CA ASN A 108 15.27 -37.66 -11.55
C ASN A 108 15.61 -37.07 -10.18
N PHE A 109 14.87 -36.05 -9.78
CA PHE A 109 15.09 -35.34 -8.52
C PHE A 109 15.04 -36.26 -7.29
N LYS A 110 14.14 -37.25 -7.26
CA LYS A 110 14.00 -38.20 -6.14
C LYS A 110 15.26 -39.04 -5.89
N ASP A 111 16.01 -39.29 -6.92
CA ASP A 111 17.24 -40.07 -6.84
C ASP A 111 18.47 -39.16 -6.56
N ALA A 112 18.33 -37.88 -6.67
CA ALA A 112 19.42 -36.90 -6.53
C ALA A 112 20.10 -36.98 -5.16
N TYR A 113 19.35 -37.29 -4.09
CA TYR A 113 19.82 -37.29 -2.70
C TYR A 113 20.41 -38.63 -2.25
N THR A 114 20.49 -39.64 -3.08
CA THR A 114 20.94 -41.01 -2.68
C THR A 114 22.42 -41.08 -2.40
N THR A 115 23.21 -40.27 -3.10
CA THR A 115 24.67 -40.25 -2.94
C THR A 115 25.20 -38.83 -3.18
N HIS A 116 25.83 -38.24 -2.18
CA HIS A 116 26.48 -36.93 -2.33
C HIS A 116 27.94 -37.07 -2.79
N VAL A 117 28.46 -36.01 -3.41
CA VAL A 117 29.82 -35.93 -3.95
C VAL A 117 30.86 -35.97 -2.84
N ILE A 118 30.69 -35.19 -1.80
CA ILE A 118 31.64 -35.04 -0.71
C ILE A 118 31.62 -36.30 0.18
N LYS A 119 32.79 -36.90 0.45
CA LYS A 119 32.97 -38.08 1.27
C LYS A 119 33.77 -37.82 2.55
N LYS A 120 34.43 -36.68 2.63
CA LYS A 120 35.22 -36.26 3.78
C LYS A 120 35.09 -34.79 3.99
N VAL A 121 35.11 -34.36 5.24
CA VAL A 121 35.10 -32.97 5.68
C VAL A 121 36.05 -32.81 6.85
N LYS A 122 36.44 -31.59 7.14
CA LYS A 122 37.05 -31.24 8.41
C LYS A 122 35.97 -31.15 9.45
N ASN A 123 36.18 -31.70 10.66
CA ASN A 123 35.26 -31.61 11.78
C ASN A 123 35.50 -30.36 12.60
N TYR A 124 34.78 -30.18 13.73
CA TYR A 124 34.90 -29.05 14.67
C TYR A 124 36.31 -28.90 15.32
N LYS A 125 37.18 -29.90 15.16
CA LYS A 125 38.60 -29.89 15.61
C LYS A 125 39.60 -29.66 14.49
N ASP A 126 39.12 -29.34 13.28
CA ASP A 126 39.96 -29.24 12.09
C ASP A 126 40.60 -30.57 11.68
N GLU A 127 40.04 -31.74 12.07
CA GLU A 127 40.46 -33.07 11.70
C GLU A 127 39.66 -33.58 10.48
N GLU A 128 40.37 -34.16 9.49
CA GLU A 128 39.67 -34.79 8.36
C GLU A 128 38.96 -36.08 8.85
N VAL A 129 37.65 -36.11 8.64
CA VAL A 129 36.79 -37.23 9.01
C VAL A 129 35.95 -37.70 7.84
N ALA A 130 35.49 -38.93 7.89
CA ALA A 130 34.51 -39.43 6.93
C ALA A 130 33.19 -38.61 7.08
N PHE A 131 32.62 -38.19 5.95
CA PHE A 131 31.34 -37.55 5.90
C PHE A 131 30.25 -38.56 5.62
N GLY A 132 29.34 -38.76 6.56
CA GLY A 132 28.29 -39.76 6.50
C GLY A 132 27.35 -39.55 5.28
N ASN A 133 26.74 -40.64 4.84
CA ASN A 133 25.72 -40.52 3.78
C ASN A 133 24.38 -40.17 4.42
N PHE A 134 24.20 -38.87 4.72
CA PHE A 134 23.01 -38.38 5.38
C PHE A 134 21.84 -38.26 4.39
N ASP A 135 20.70 -38.87 4.73
CA ASP A 135 19.49 -38.83 3.93
C ASP A 135 18.66 -37.59 4.24
N ALA A 136 19.05 -36.47 3.62
CA ALA A 136 18.34 -35.23 3.78
C ALA A 136 16.88 -35.27 3.24
N ASN A 137 16.63 -36.11 2.25
CA ASN A 137 15.28 -36.28 1.70
C ASN A 137 14.35 -37.04 2.65
N GLY A 138 14.91 -38.05 3.37
CA GLY A 138 14.21 -38.84 4.39
C GLY A 138 14.07 -38.09 5.72
N TRP A 139 14.82 -37.03 5.95
CA TRP A 139 14.75 -36.22 7.16
C TRP A 139 13.53 -35.31 7.13
N GLN A 140 12.44 -35.76 7.72
CA GLN A 140 11.17 -35.06 7.73
C GLN A 140 10.27 -35.49 8.88
N PHE A 141 9.31 -34.69 9.24
CA PHE A 141 8.30 -35.06 10.22
C PHE A 141 7.53 -36.32 9.81
N LYS A 142 7.34 -37.26 10.74
CA LYS A 142 6.71 -38.56 10.45
C LYS A 142 5.31 -38.49 9.86
N GLY A 143 4.57 -37.42 10.19
CA GLY A 143 3.23 -37.17 9.65
C GLY A 143 3.23 -36.53 8.27
N ASN A 144 4.37 -36.15 7.74
CA ASN A 144 4.47 -35.53 6.44
C ASN A 144 4.12 -36.49 5.32
N THR A 145 3.16 -36.16 4.48
CA THR A 145 2.70 -36.99 3.37
C THR A 145 3.46 -36.70 2.06
N VAL A 146 4.12 -35.54 1.99
CA VAL A 146 4.87 -35.08 0.83
C VAL A 146 6.36 -35.11 1.14
N LYS A 147 7.10 -35.94 0.40
CA LYS A 147 8.55 -36.09 0.53
C LYS A 147 9.28 -35.20 -0.46
N GLY A 148 10.44 -34.69 -0.04
CA GLY A 148 11.35 -33.95 -0.91
C GLY A 148 10.72 -32.65 -1.42
N MET A 149 9.94 -31.98 -0.59
CA MET A 149 9.39 -30.69 -0.92
C MET A 149 10.52 -29.64 -0.99
N GLN A 150 10.72 -29.04 -2.16
CA GLN A 150 11.80 -28.12 -2.45
C GLN A 150 11.28 -26.68 -2.34
N TRP A 151 11.89 -25.88 -1.45
CA TRP A 151 11.50 -24.52 -1.26
C TRP A 151 12.70 -23.57 -1.29
N ALA A 152 12.45 -22.34 -1.73
CA ALA A 152 13.32 -21.18 -1.62
C ALA A 152 14.81 -21.49 -1.85
N PRO A 153 15.22 -21.90 -3.04
CA PRO A 153 16.64 -22.07 -3.34
C PRO A 153 17.35 -20.73 -3.42
N ASP A 154 18.66 -20.74 -3.12
CA ASP A 154 19.58 -19.66 -3.46
C ASP A 154 20.75 -20.20 -4.28
N VAL A 155 21.23 -19.39 -5.24
CA VAL A 155 22.26 -19.83 -6.19
C VAL A 155 23.40 -18.84 -6.23
N ILE A 156 24.64 -19.32 -6.07
CA ILE A 156 25.84 -18.51 -6.12
C ILE A 156 26.97 -19.21 -6.90
N TYR A 157 27.82 -18.40 -7.54
CA TYR A 157 29.07 -18.92 -8.10
C TYR A 157 30.13 -19.07 -7.02
N ASN A 158 30.55 -20.29 -6.73
CA ASN A 158 31.65 -20.53 -5.82
C ASN A 158 32.99 -20.33 -6.54
N LYS A 159 33.64 -19.21 -6.22
CA LYS A 159 34.88 -18.76 -6.88
C LYS A 159 36.04 -19.75 -6.69
N THR A 160 36.10 -20.45 -5.56
CA THR A 160 37.15 -21.42 -5.24
C THR A 160 36.93 -22.73 -5.98
N MET A 161 35.75 -23.26 -5.95
CA MET A 161 35.37 -24.47 -6.67
C MET A 161 35.26 -24.26 -8.18
N LYS A 162 35.04 -22.99 -8.61
CA LYS A 162 34.70 -22.63 -10.00
C LYS A 162 33.46 -23.37 -10.50
N LYS A 163 32.47 -23.45 -9.63
CA LYS A 163 31.17 -24.14 -9.87
C LYS A 163 30.04 -23.27 -9.35
N TRP A 164 28.90 -23.41 -9.94
CA TRP A 164 27.63 -22.91 -9.38
C TRP A 164 27.24 -23.81 -8.21
N CYS A 165 26.81 -23.20 -7.12
CA CYS A 165 26.24 -23.85 -5.95
C CYS A 165 24.79 -23.42 -5.79
N MET A 166 23.88 -24.39 -5.73
CA MET A 166 22.47 -24.17 -5.40
C MET A 166 22.21 -24.72 -4.00
N TYR A 167 21.75 -23.86 -3.11
CA TYR A 167 21.34 -24.23 -1.76
C TYR A 167 19.83 -24.30 -1.72
N MET A 168 19.27 -25.41 -1.27
CA MET A 168 17.85 -25.68 -1.36
C MET A 168 17.29 -26.20 -0.05
N SER A 169 16.15 -25.66 0.35
CA SER A 169 15.40 -26.14 1.51
C SER A 169 14.62 -27.39 1.19
N LEU A 170 14.65 -28.37 2.09
CA LEU A 170 13.89 -29.62 1.99
C LEU A 170 12.99 -29.77 3.22
N ASN A 171 11.76 -30.23 2.98
CA ASN A 171 10.83 -30.69 4.02
C ASN A 171 10.55 -29.63 5.11
N GLY A 172 10.38 -28.36 4.73
CA GLY A 172 10.21 -27.22 5.63
C GLY A 172 8.97 -27.23 6.51
N ASP A 173 8.00 -28.08 6.21
CA ASP A 173 6.82 -28.28 7.06
C ASP A 173 7.22 -28.82 8.43
N HIS A 174 6.57 -28.36 9.49
CA HIS A 174 6.74 -28.85 10.84
C HIS A 174 8.16 -28.70 11.45
N TRP A 175 8.99 -27.75 10.94
CA TRP A 175 10.34 -27.45 11.50
C TRP A 175 11.28 -28.64 11.58
N CYS A 176 11.06 -29.67 10.76
CA CYS A 176 11.90 -30.83 10.62
C CYS A 176 12.42 -30.85 9.19
N SER A 177 13.43 -30.08 8.92
CA SER A 177 13.91 -29.67 7.62
C SER A 177 15.42 -29.79 7.47
N SER A 178 15.90 -29.62 6.25
CA SER A 178 17.32 -29.50 5.95
C SER A 178 17.56 -28.54 4.80
N ILE A 179 18.74 -27.94 4.79
CA ILE A 179 19.29 -27.23 3.64
C ILE A 179 20.39 -28.12 3.04
N VAL A 180 20.35 -28.28 1.74
CA VAL A 180 21.31 -29.08 0.97
C VAL A 180 21.98 -28.20 -0.07
N CYS A 181 23.18 -28.64 -0.51
CA CYS A 181 23.94 -28.02 -1.59
C CYS A 181 24.00 -28.93 -2.80
N PHE A 182 23.74 -28.40 -3.99
CA PHE A 182 24.01 -28.98 -5.28
C PHE A 182 25.08 -28.15 -5.99
N THR A 183 25.83 -28.78 -6.89
CA THR A 183 26.81 -28.10 -7.72
C THR A 183 26.63 -28.40 -9.19
N SER A 184 26.98 -27.44 -10.05
CA SER A 184 26.98 -27.58 -11.49
C SER A 184 28.07 -26.70 -12.11
N ASP A 185 28.51 -27.10 -13.30
CA ASP A 185 29.36 -26.24 -14.13
C ASP A 185 28.56 -25.22 -14.95
N ASP A 186 27.24 -25.39 -15.05
CA ASP A 186 26.33 -24.53 -15.80
C ASP A 186 25.11 -24.15 -14.95
N LEU A 187 24.63 -22.90 -15.09
CA LEU A 187 23.41 -22.45 -14.41
C LEU A 187 22.16 -23.21 -14.84
N GLU A 188 22.14 -23.79 -16.02
CA GLU A 188 21.03 -24.64 -16.47
C GLU A 188 21.17 -26.09 -16.03
N GLY A 189 22.18 -26.41 -15.20
CA GLY A 189 22.47 -27.79 -14.75
C GLY A 189 23.13 -28.67 -15.86
N PRO A 190 23.33 -29.96 -15.64
CA PRO A 190 22.71 -30.72 -14.53
C PRO A 190 23.40 -30.45 -13.18
N TRP A 191 22.61 -30.49 -12.11
CA TRP A 191 23.04 -30.30 -10.74
C TRP A 191 23.35 -31.62 -10.06
N ALA A 192 24.52 -31.73 -9.43
CA ALA A 192 24.93 -32.88 -8.66
C ALA A 192 24.86 -32.61 -7.15
N TYR A 193 24.36 -33.60 -6.38
CA TYR A 193 24.22 -33.46 -4.94
C TYR A 193 25.58 -33.42 -4.25
N GLN A 194 25.94 -32.27 -3.74
CA GLN A 194 27.20 -32.01 -3.04
C GLN A 194 27.16 -32.57 -1.61
N GLY A 195 26.06 -32.36 -0.89
CA GLY A 195 25.81 -32.82 0.47
C GLY A 195 24.86 -31.94 1.25
N PRO A 196 24.47 -32.35 2.47
CA PRO A 196 23.68 -31.54 3.39
C PRO A 196 24.53 -30.46 4.02
N VAL A 197 23.88 -29.36 4.45
CA VAL A 197 24.51 -28.19 5.05
C VAL A 197 24.11 -28.02 6.50
N VAL A 198 22.80 -28.15 6.80
CA VAL A 198 22.26 -27.99 8.15
C VAL A 198 20.90 -28.69 8.26
N PHE A 199 20.59 -29.18 9.45
CA PHE A 199 19.33 -29.84 9.77
C PHE A 199 18.64 -29.14 10.94
N SER A 200 17.30 -29.23 11.01
CA SER A 200 16.49 -28.85 12.16
C SER A 200 15.56 -30.00 12.57
N GLY A 201 14.91 -29.87 13.73
CA GLY A 201 13.91 -30.85 14.15
C GLY A 201 14.47 -32.00 14.99
N PHE A 202 15.50 -31.76 15.79
CA PHE A 202 16.10 -32.81 16.64
C PHE A 202 15.25 -33.21 17.85
N GLN A 203 14.20 -32.48 18.15
CA GLN A 203 13.39 -32.73 19.35
C GLN A 203 12.64 -34.08 19.23
N GLY A 204 12.62 -34.81 20.34
CA GLY A 204 12.03 -36.14 20.41
C GLY A 204 10.52 -36.22 20.19
N THR A 205 9.83 -35.09 20.04
CA THR A 205 8.42 -35.01 19.63
C THR A 205 8.23 -35.22 18.14
N PHE A 206 9.28 -35.08 17.35
CA PHE A 206 9.26 -35.32 15.90
C PHE A 206 9.87 -36.68 15.59
N ALA A 207 9.06 -37.72 15.54
CA ALA A 207 9.54 -39.00 15.03
C ALA A 207 9.72 -38.88 13.52
N HIS A 208 10.95 -39.09 13.04
CA HIS A 208 11.28 -39.04 11.62
C HIS A 208 10.83 -40.30 10.88
N ASN A 209 10.44 -40.13 9.64
CA ASN A 209 9.89 -41.28 8.85
C ASN A 209 10.87 -42.43 8.64
N ALA A 210 12.13 -42.12 8.54
CA ALA A 210 13.16 -43.11 8.18
C ALA A 210 13.91 -43.69 9.39
N TYR A 211 13.76 -43.13 10.59
CA TYR A 211 14.63 -43.45 11.73
C TYR A 211 13.83 -43.68 13.01
N THR A 212 14.49 -44.31 14.00
CA THR A 212 13.93 -44.51 15.34
C THR A 212 14.27 -43.34 16.23
N ALA A 213 13.39 -43.00 17.17
CA ALA A 213 13.46 -41.76 17.96
C ALA A 213 14.77 -41.57 18.75
N ASP A 214 15.44 -42.63 19.21
CA ASP A 214 16.61 -42.52 20.07
C ASP A 214 17.91 -42.22 19.29
N ASP A 215 17.93 -42.41 17.97
CA ASP A 215 19.12 -42.31 17.13
C ASP A 215 18.97 -41.35 15.94
N ASP A 216 17.84 -40.66 15.82
CA ASP A 216 17.52 -39.82 14.67
C ASP A 216 18.61 -38.80 14.36
N TRP A 217 19.09 -38.08 15.37
CA TRP A 217 20.11 -37.04 15.21
C TRP A 217 21.45 -37.56 14.70
N LYS A 218 21.76 -38.86 14.87
CA LYS A 218 22.98 -39.50 14.35
C LYS A 218 22.99 -39.65 12.83
N HIS A 219 21.83 -39.47 12.21
CA HIS A 219 21.67 -39.44 10.73
C HIS A 219 21.84 -38.02 10.17
N THR A 220 22.37 -37.08 10.99
CA THR A 220 22.68 -35.74 10.61
C THR A 220 24.16 -35.41 10.88
N ASP A 221 24.60 -34.24 10.44
CA ASP A 221 25.97 -33.76 10.63
C ASP A 221 26.26 -33.19 12.02
N LEU A 222 25.32 -33.27 12.98
CA LEU A 222 25.46 -32.66 14.31
C LEU A 222 26.71 -33.09 15.03
N ALA A 223 27.04 -34.39 15.02
CA ALA A 223 28.24 -34.91 15.65
C ALA A 223 29.53 -34.41 14.99
N VAL A 224 29.53 -34.23 13.68
CA VAL A 224 30.66 -33.69 12.92
C VAL A 224 30.89 -32.22 13.30
N ALA A 225 29.81 -31.48 13.46
CA ALA A 225 29.84 -30.02 13.78
C ALA A 225 30.19 -29.71 15.22
N THR A 226 29.83 -30.59 16.17
CA THR A 226 29.89 -30.28 17.61
C THR A 226 30.64 -31.28 18.44
N GLY A 227 30.87 -32.51 17.94
CA GLY A 227 31.48 -33.60 18.67
C GLY A 227 30.58 -34.21 19.75
N GLU A 228 29.31 -33.88 19.75
CA GLU A 228 28.37 -34.42 20.74
C GLU A 228 28.19 -35.97 20.51
N THR A 229 28.17 -36.69 21.61
CA THR A 229 27.97 -38.15 21.65
C THR A 229 26.57 -38.55 22.08
N SER A 230 25.80 -37.55 22.58
CA SER A 230 24.40 -37.68 22.93
C SER A 230 23.69 -36.35 22.54
N LEU A 231 22.42 -36.41 22.22
CA LEU A 231 21.66 -35.22 21.83
C LEU A 231 21.54 -34.26 23.03
N PRO A 232 22.10 -33.05 22.94
CA PRO A 232 22.00 -32.07 24.03
C PRO A 232 20.55 -31.75 24.39
N ALA A 233 20.32 -31.57 25.70
CA ALA A 233 18.97 -31.28 26.21
C ALA A 233 18.33 -30.05 25.59
N ARG A 234 19.13 -29.02 25.19
CA ARG A 234 18.63 -27.83 24.52
C ARG A 234 18.00 -28.13 23.15
N TYR A 235 18.37 -29.23 22.50
CA TYR A 235 17.77 -29.67 21.22
C TYR A 235 16.58 -30.61 21.38
N GLN A 236 16.33 -31.08 22.61
CA GLN A 236 15.26 -32.03 22.94
C GLN A 236 13.97 -31.33 23.40
N THR A 237 13.98 -30.02 23.56
CA THR A 237 12.79 -29.29 23.99
C THR A 237 11.75 -29.30 22.91
N GLY A 238 10.50 -29.53 23.31
CA GLY A 238 9.34 -29.51 22.42
C GLY A 238 9.29 -28.21 21.62
N ASP A 239 8.91 -28.34 20.37
CA ASP A 239 8.69 -27.17 19.54
C ASP A 239 7.41 -26.48 19.93
N SER A 240 7.55 -25.24 20.34
CA SER A 240 6.44 -24.31 20.45
C SER A 240 6.76 -23.07 19.62
N TRP A 241 5.75 -22.47 19.08
CA TRP A 241 5.93 -21.19 18.38
C TRP A 241 6.74 -20.21 19.25
N GLY A 242 7.79 -19.66 18.70
CA GLY A 242 8.68 -18.75 19.40
C GLY A 242 9.84 -19.43 20.15
N SER A 243 10.03 -20.75 20.00
CA SER A 243 11.24 -21.41 20.48
C SER A 243 12.49 -20.85 19.75
N PHE A 244 13.68 -21.08 20.28
CA PHE A 244 14.91 -20.54 19.70
C PHE A 244 15.49 -21.35 18.52
N TRP A 245 14.82 -22.38 18.08
CA TRP A 245 15.25 -23.22 16.96
C TRP A 245 14.95 -22.57 15.62
N PRO A 246 15.91 -22.45 14.71
CA PRO A 246 15.59 -22.11 13.34
C PRO A 246 14.88 -23.27 12.63
N ASN A 247 13.92 -22.98 11.77
CA ASN A 247 13.56 -23.89 10.71
C ASN A 247 14.66 -23.82 9.64
N CYS A 248 15.28 -24.94 9.26
CA CYS A 248 16.38 -24.93 8.28
C CYS A 248 15.83 -24.82 6.87
N ILE A 249 15.35 -23.64 6.53
CA ILE A 249 14.85 -23.25 5.19
C ILE A 249 15.28 -21.82 4.86
N ASP A 250 14.96 -21.36 3.66
CA ASP A 250 15.20 -20.02 3.14
C ASP A 250 16.67 -19.61 3.20
N PRO A 251 17.59 -20.36 2.58
CA PRO A 251 19.00 -19.98 2.54
C PRO A 251 19.22 -18.73 1.70
N CYS A 252 20.15 -17.88 2.16
CA CYS A 252 20.77 -16.83 1.35
C CYS A 252 22.28 -16.93 1.49
N VAL A 253 23.00 -17.02 0.39
CA VAL A 253 24.44 -17.26 0.37
C VAL A 253 25.17 -16.08 -0.27
N PHE A 254 26.18 -15.56 0.42
CA PHE A 254 26.92 -14.39 -0.05
C PHE A 254 28.38 -14.40 0.43
N TYR A 255 29.22 -13.64 -0.26
CA TYR A 255 30.59 -13.37 0.14
C TYR A 255 30.67 -12.09 0.96
N ASP A 256 31.52 -12.09 2.00
CA ASP A 256 31.93 -10.87 2.68
C ASP A 256 33.15 -10.22 1.98
N ASP A 257 33.64 -9.10 2.56
CA ASP A 257 34.77 -8.34 2.01
C ASP A 257 36.10 -9.08 2.09
N ASP A 258 36.20 -10.05 2.98
CA ASP A 258 37.37 -10.90 3.18
C ASP A 258 37.26 -12.20 2.33
N ASP A 259 36.30 -12.24 1.41
CA ASP A 259 36.01 -13.38 0.53
C ASP A 259 35.64 -14.66 1.30
N ASN A 260 35.05 -14.50 2.48
CA ASN A 260 34.46 -15.64 3.21
C ASN A 260 33.03 -15.88 2.73
N LEU A 261 32.67 -17.15 2.64
CA LEU A 261 31.33 -17.56 2.20
C LEU A 261 30.41 -17.74 3.41
N TRP A 262 29.27 -17.10 3.40
CA TRP A 262 28.28 -17.10 4.48
C TRP A 262 26.94 -17.59 3.98
N MET A 263 26.15 -18.20 4.86
CA MET A 263 24.76 -18.51 4.63
C MET A 263 23.90 -18.03 5.79
N SER A 264 22.95 -17.14 5.54
CA SER A 264 21.83 -16.90 6.46
C SER A 264 20.67 -17.83 6.11
N TYR A 265 19.90 -18.23 7.12
CA TYR A 265 18.79 -19.16 6.95
C TYR A 265 17.85 -19.10 8.16
N GLY A 266 16.65 -19.63 7.98
CA GLY A 266 15.64 -19.72 9.03
C GLY A 266 14.33 -19.08 8.61
N SER A 267 13.27 -19.47 9.29
CA SER A 267 11.92 -19.00 8.99
C SER A 267 11.09 -19.03 10.26
N TRP A 268 10.39 -17.94 10.53
CA TRP A 268 9.46 -17.79 11.65
C TRP A 268 10.06 -18.16 13.02
N SER A 269 9.39 -18.97 13.77
CA SER A 269 9.54 -19.39 15.16
C SER A 269 10.92 -19.21 15.80
N GLY A 270 11.94 -19.92 15.34
CA GLY A 270 13.29 -19.91 15.92
C GLY A 270 14.13 -18.69 15.56
N GLY A 271 13.73 -17.95 14.54
CA GLY A 271 14.47 -16.82 14.01
C GLY A 271 15.43 -17.19 12.89
N ILE A 272 16.23 -16.21 12.50
CA ILE A 272 17.21 -16.29 11.41
C ILE A 272 18.59 -16.40 11.99
N PHE A 273 19.34 -17.37 11.49
CA PHE A 273 20.72 -17.65 11.88
C PHE A 273 21.68 -17.49 10.72
N ILE A 274 22.98 -17.37 11.01
CA ILE A 274 24.05 -17.30 10.02
C ILE A 274 25.17 -18.22 10.39
N ILE A 275 25.70 -18.95 9.38
CA ILE A 275 26.86 -19.84 9.49
C ILE A 275 27.89 -19.53 8.41
N ARG A 276 29.12 -19.99 8.65
CA ARG A 276 30.16 -20.01 7.63
C ARG A 276 30.06 -21.27 6.76
N LEU A 277 30.35 -21.09 5.47
CA LEU A 277 30.49 -22.20 4.53
C LEU A 277 31.95 -22.38 4.15
N ASP A 278 32.35 -23.62 3.92
CA ASP A 278 33.66 -23.96 3.38
C ASP A 278 33.66 -23.75 1.87
N LYS A 279 34.37 -22.75 1.43
CA LYS A 279 34.44 -22.39 0.01
C LYS A 279 35.13 -23.41 -0.86
N THR A 280 35.80 -24.43 -0.27
CA THR A 280 36.45 -25.51 -1.02
C THR A 280 35.49 -26.62 -1.42
N ASN A 281 34.37 -26.76 -0.75
CA ASN A 281 33.38 -27.79 -1.00
C ASN A 281 31.92 -27.30 -1.02
N GLY A 282 31.66 -26.06 -0.62
CA GLY A 282 30.31 -25.45 -0.60
C GLY A 282 29.43 -25.92 0.56
N LEU A 283 29.91 -26.81 1.43
CA LEU A 283 29.18 -27.24 2.61
C LEU A 283 29.48 -26.33 3.82
N ARG A 284 28.94 -26.67 4.97
CA ARG A 284 29.26 -25.98 6.23
C ARG A 284 30.77 -26.00 6.52
N ASP A 285 31.31 -24.87 6.98
CA ASP A 285 32.64 -24.81 7.59
C ASP A 285 32.54 -25.23 9.06
N TYR A 286 32.84 -26.51 9.34
CA TYR A 286 32.79 -27.06 10.69
C TYR A 286 33.91 -26.55 11.59
N THR A 287 34.95 -25.93 11.03
CA THR A 287 36.06 -25.39 11.79
C THR A 287 35.75 -23.99 12.34
N TYR A 288 34.70 -23.35 11.83
CA TYR A 288 34.21 -22.04 12.26
C TYR A 288 32.87 -22.17 13.00
N THR A 289 32.93 -22.07 14.33
CA THR A 289 31.75 -22.24 15.17
C THR A 289 31.50 -21.02 16.06
N PHE A 290 30.29 -20.87 16.50
CA PHE A 290 29.90 -19.85 17.48
C PHE A 290 29.73 -20.50 18.86
N PRO A 291 30.08 -19.78 19.98
CA PRO A 291 29.80 -20.30 21.31
C PRO A 291 28.30 -20.35 21.59
N TYR A 292 27.89 -21.27 22.46
CA TYR A 292 26.51 -21.22 22.95
C TYR A 292 26.31 -20.00 23.85
N GLN A 293 25.41 -19.11 23.46
CA GLN A 293 25.11 -17.87 24.17
C GLN A 293 23.61 -17.68 24.36
N ILE A 294 23.24 -17.21 25.54
CA ILE A 294 21.89 -16.78 25.88
C ILE A 294 21.95 -15.30 26.20
N SER A 295 21.15 -14.49 25.52
CA SER A 295 21.17 -13.03 25.68
C SER A 295 22.57 -12.42 25.55
N GLY A 296 23.40 -12.97 24.66
CA GLY A 296 24.79 -12.54 24.43
C GLY A 296 25.80 -12.98 25.47
N LYS A 297 25.44 -13.83 26.42
CA LYS A 297 26.35 -14.37 27.44
C LYS A 297 26.62 -15.85 27.19
N THR A 298 27.89 -16.22 27.22
CA THR A 298 28.28 -17.63 27.10
C THR A 298 27.77 -18.45 28.28
N VAL A 299 27.19 -19.62 27.99
CA VAL A 299 26.67 -20.55 28.99
C VAL A 299 27.15 -21.97 28.69
N THR A 300 27.07 -22.83 29.68
CA THR A 300 27.36 -24.27 29.48
C THR A 300 26.27 -24.88 28.62
N PRO A 301 26.61 -25.57 27.51
CA PRO A 301 25.62 -26.26 26.68
C PRO A 301 24.83 -27.28 27.50
N GLY A 302 23.51 -27.32 27.29
CA GLY A 302 22.64 -28.33 27.87
C GLY A 302 21.27 -27.86 28.34
N GLY A 303 21.09 -26.55 28.52
CA GLY A 303 19.77 -25.95 28.85
C GLY A 303 19.00 -25.48 27.64
N ALA A 304 17.68 -25.56 27.71
CA ALA A 304 16.80 -24.89 26.75
C ALA A 304 16.61 -23.43 27.13
N ASN A 305 16.72 -22.51 26.18
CA ASN A 305 16.40 -21.11 26.39
C ASN A 305 15.99 -20.41 25.11
N ALA A 306 14.82 -19.80 25.14
CA ALA A 306 14.25 -19.05 24.03
C ALA A 306 15.04 -17.79 23.63
N ASN A 307 15.95 -17.31 24.49
CA ASN A 307 16.79 -16.14 24.21
C ASN A 307 18.18 -16.53 23.70
N CYS A 308 18.32 -17.69 23.06
CA CYS A 308 19.56 -18.12 22.41
C CYS A 308 19.96 -17.08 21.36
N THR A 309 21.21 -16.60 21.45
CA THR A 309 21.79 -15.63 20.51
C THR A 309 22.86 -16.24 19.63
N SER A 310 23.43 -17.39 20.02
CA SER A 310 24.28 -18.21 19.18
C SER A 310 24.36 -19.65 19.70
N ASP A 311 24.68 -20.56 18.83
CA ASP A 311 24.79 -21.98 19.12
C ASP A 311 25.89 -22.61 18.25
N PRO A 312 26.67 -23.55 18.74
CA PRO A 312 27.73 -24.19 17.94
C PRO A 312 27.22 -24.88 16.67
N TYR A 313 25.99 -25.40 16.69
CA TYR A 313 25.40 -26.03 15.52
C TYR A 313 24.65 -25.04 14.63
N PHE A 314 23.73 -24.27 15.19
CA PHE A 314 22.89 -23.40 14.40
C PHE A 314 23.55 -22.07 13.98
N GLY A 315 24.70 -21.71 14.59
CA GLY A 315 25.40 -20.46 14.27
C GLY A 315 24.96 -19.27 15.11
N LYS A 316 25.06 -18.07 14.57
CA LYS A 316 24.71 -16.83 15.25
C LYS A 316 23.33 -16.36 14.79
N LYS A 317 22.45 -16.05 15.74
CA LYS A 317 21.15 -15.43 15.43
C LYS A 317 21.35 -13.98 15.00
N ILE A 318 20.78 -13.61 13.88
CA ILE A 318 20.87 -12.25 13.32
C ILE A 318 19.51 -11.53 13.28
N ALA A 319 18.39 -12.27 13.28
CA ALA A 319 17.07 -11.68 13.30
C ALA A 319 16.05 -12.64 13.92
N GLY A 320 14.93 -12.09 14.37
CA GLY A 320 13.77 -12.86 14.80
C GLY A 320 13.99 -13.69 16.07
N GLY A 321 13.21 -14.73 16.20
CA GLY A 321 13.18 -15.65 17.35
C GLY A 321 12.24 -15.19 18.47
N TYR A 322 11.80 -16.14 19.31
CA TYR A 322 10.94 -15.90 20.46
C TYR A 322 9.68 -15.05 20.16
N TYR A 323 8.76 -15.62 19.42
CA TYR A 323 7.54 -14.96 18.96
C TYR A 323 7.73 -13.80 17.98
N VAL A 324 8.92 -13.62 17.45
CA VAL A 324 9.16 -12.72 16.33
C VAL A 324 8.93 -13.45 15.05
N SER A 325 8.18 -12.85 14.17
CA SER A 325 7.78 -13.42 12.91
C SER A 325 8.58 -12.83 11.76
N GLY A 326 9.00 -13.69 10.85
CA GLY A 326 9.69 -13.30 9.64
C GLY A 326 10.39 -14.48 9.00
N GLU A 327 10.53 -14.40 7.70
CA GLU A 327 11.15 -15.40 6.85
C GLU A 327 11.90 -14.75 5.70
N ALA A 328 12.42 -15.56 4.79
CA ALA A 328 13.05 -15.08 3.56
C ALA A 328 14.19 -14.09 3.83
N SER A 329 15.08 -14.44 4.75
CA SER A 329 16.25 -13.61 4.99
C SER A 329 17.11 -13.55 3.75
N TYR A 330 17.35 -12.36 3.23
CA TYR A 330 18.29 -12.15 2.12
C TYR A 330 19.28 -11.05 2.47
N ILE A 331 20.57 -11.31 2.26
CA ILE A 331 21.62 -10.35 2.58
C ILE A 331 22.34 -9.93 1.30
N GLN A 332 22.22 -8.66 0.96
CA GLN A 332 22.93 -8.07 -0.17
C GLN A 332 23.81 -6.92 0.32
N LYS A 333 25.09 -6.94 -0.06
CA LYS A 333 25.98 -5.82 0.17
C LYS A 333 25.81 -4.76 -0.92
N VAL A 334 25.57 -3.51 -0.49
CA VAL A 334 25.55 -2.34 -1.36
C VAL A 334 26.38 -1.23 -0.69
N GLY A 335 27.41 -0.76 -1.38
CA GLY A 335 28.38 0.18 -0.78
C GLY A 335 29.05 -0.43 0.45
N LYS A 336 29.01 0.28 1.59
CA LYS A 336 29.64 -0.15 2.84
C LYS A 336 28.76 -1.04 3.72
N TYR A 337 27.47 -1.20 3.40
CA TYR A 337 26.53 -1.92 4.26
C TYR A 337 26.11 -3.27 3.67
N TYR A 338 25.94 -4.23 4.57
CA TYR A 338 25.15 -5.44 4.33
C TYR A 338 23.71 -5.10 4.69
N TYR A 339 22.79 -5.24 3.75
CA TYR A 339 21.34 -5.04 3.96
C TYR A 339 20.68 -6.39 4.11
N LEU A 340 20.04 -6.59 5.25
CA LEU A 340 19.23 -7.76 5.54
C LEU A 340 17.78 -7.43 5.19
N PHE A 341 17.25 -8.11 4.21
CA PHE A 341 15.85 -8.11 3.86
C PHE A 341 15.15 -9.22 4.63
N MET A 342 13.97 -8.94 5.13
CA MET A 342 13.11 -9.88 5.84
C MET A 342 11.69 -9.74 5.31
N SER A 343 11.00 -10.85 5.13
CA SER A 343 9.58 -10.85 4.79
C SER A 343 8.74 -11.18 6.02
N TYR A 344 7.72 -10.36 6.22
CA TYR A 344 6.76 -10.48 7.32
C TYR A 344 5.37 -10.57 6.71
N GLY A 345 4.48 -11.28 7.37
CA GLY A 345 3.13 -11.42 6.88
C GLY A 345 2.84 -12.79 6.28
N GLY A 346 1.60 -12.99 5.88
CA GLY A 346 1.19 -14.17 5.15
C GLY A 346 1.30 -13.94 3.65
N LEU A 347 1.75 -14.94 2.92
CA LEU A 347 2.05 -14.89 1.49
C LEU A 347 0.84 -14.79 0.56
N THR A 348 -0.40 -14.92 1.08
CA THR A 348 -1.62 -14.78 0.27
C THR A 348 -1.95 -13.32 -0.02
N ALA A 349 -2.78 -13.05 -1.01
CA ALA A 349 -3.18 -11.68 -1.37
C ALA A 349 -3.72 -10.87 -0.16
N ALA A 350 -4.46 -11.53 0.73
CA ALA A 350 -4.97 -10.94 1.97
C ALA A 350 -4.01 -11.08 3.16
N GLY A 351 -2.86 -11.72 2.99
CA GLY A 351 -1.95 -12.08 4.08
C GLY A 351 -1.07 -10.93 4.59
N GLY A 352 -0.95 -9.85 3.82
CA GLY A 352 -0.16 -8.68 4.20
C GLY A 352 1.35 -8.90 4.16
N TYR A 353 1.81 -9.77 3.28
CA TYR A 353 3.24 -10.00 3.08
C TYR A 353 3.94 -8.69 2.74
N GLN A 354 5.09 -8.43 3.35
CA GLN A 354 5.81 -7.18 3.19
C GLN A 354 7.30 -7.33 3.50
N ILE A 355 8.11 -6.58 2.79
CA ILE A 355 9.56 -6.58 2.91
C ILE A 355 10.00 -5.49 3.88
N ARG A 356 10.86 -5.86 4.86
CA ARG A 356 11.52 -4.97 5.80
C ARG A 356 13.02 -5.09 5.68
N VAL A 357 13.73 -3.97 5.82
CA VAL A 357 15.18 -3.89 5.63
C VAL A 357 15.86 -3.40 6.90
N PHE A 358 16.95 -4.07 7.23
CA PHE A 358 17.91 -3.68 8.27
C PHE A 358 19.27 -3.60 7.63
N ARG A 359 20.25 -2.95 8.29
CA ARG A 359 21.61 -2.90 7.78
C ARG A 359 22.65 -3.11 8.86
N SER A 360 23.84 -3.58 8.45
CA SER A 360 25.02 -3.73 9.27
C SER A 360 26.28 -3.43 8.47
N GLU A 361 27.35 -3.05 9.14
CA GLU A 361 28.69 -2.97 8.52
C GLU A 361 29.45 -4.31 8.57
N LYS A 362 28.82 -5.35 9.19
CA LYS A 362 29.40 -6.69 9.30
C LYS A 362 28.43 -7.73 8.75
N PRO A 363 28.94 -8.81 8.13
CA PRO A 363 28.11 -9.84 7.54
C PRO A 363 27.25 -10.59 8.58
N ASP A 364 27.71 -10.70 9.81
CA ASP A 364 27.03 -11.37 10.92
C ASP A 364 26.31 -10.43 11.89
N GLY A 365 26.07 -9.18 11.50
CA GLY A 365 25.34 -8.19 12.28
C GLY A 365 26.17 -7.47 13.37
N PRO A 366 25.53 -6.71 14.28
CA PRO A 366 24.07 -6.59 14.44
C PRO A 366 23.42 -5.82 13.28
N TYR A 367 22.30 -6.32 12.80
CA TYR A 367 21.49 -5.65 11.80
C TYR A 367 20.47 -4.73 12.47
N LYS A 368 20.45 -3.46 12.10
CA LYS A 368 19.65 -2.41 12.73
C LYS A 368 18.83 -1.65 11.69
N ASP A 369 17.70 -1.11 12.13
CA ASP A 369 16.88 -0.18 11.35
C ASP A 369 17.19 1.30 11.66
N CYS A 370 16.42 2.22 11.11
CA CYS A 370 16.51 3.67 11.32
C CYS A 370 15.40 4.22 12.22
N LEU A 371 14.62 3.39 12.90
CA LEU A 371 13.41 3.85 13.60
C LEU A 371 13.69 4.53 14.93
N THR A 372 14.91 4.43 15.45
CA THR A 372 15.40 5.17 16.62
C THR A 372 16.78 5.75 16.34
N SER A 373 17.27 6.66 17.18
CA SER A 373 18.62 7.24 17.04
C SER A 373 19.75 6.21 17.08
N THR A 374 19.51 5.03 17.68
CA THR A 374 20.47 3.92 17.76
C THR A 374 20.11 2.76 16.82
N GLY A 375 18.97 2.84 16.14
CA GLY A 375 18.37 1.75 15.38
C GLY A 375 17.80 0.65 16.30
N ILE A 376 16.76 -0.03 15.83
CA ILE A 376 16.22 -1.24 16.47
C ILE A 376 16.94 -2.44 15.88
N ASP A 377 17.47 -3.30 16.74
CA ASP A 377 18.17 -4.51 16.33
C ASP A 377 17.16 -5.56 15.85
N ALA A 378 17.38 -6.07 14.66
CA ALA A 378 16.53 -7.08 14.04
C ALA A 378 16.38 -8.35 14.91
N MET A 379 17.42 -8.72 15.67
CA MET A 379 17.39 -9.88 16.56
C MET A 379 16.44 -9.70 17.75
N TYR A 380 16.22 -8.47 18.19
CA TYR A 380 15.36 -8.16 19.34
C TYR A 380 14.06 -7.48 18.92
N GLY A 381 13.89 -7.22 17.65
CA GLY A 381 12.70 -6.68 17.09
C GLY A 381 11.52 -7.62 17.31
N LYS A 382 10.35 -7.07 17.63
CA LYS A 382 9.10 -7.82 17.83
C LYS A 382 8.08 -7.36 16.82
N TYR A 383 8.28 -7.74 15.58
CA TYR A 383 7.23 -7.57 14.59
C TYR A 383 6.22 -8.69 14.75
N ILE A 384 5.07 -8.34 15.26
CA ILE A 384 3.91 -9.23 15.25
C ILE A 384 3.00 -8.73 14.15
N LEU A 385 2.89 -9.51 13.10
CA LEU A 385 1.84 -9.32 12.14
C LEU A 385 0.51 -9.24 12.83
N ASN A 386 -0.31 -8.39 12.29
CA ASN A 386 -1.67 -8.23 12.72
C ASN A 386 -2.54 -9.42 12.28
N PHE A 387 -2.27 -10.61 12.77
CA PHE A 387 -3.28 -11.63 12.88
C PHE A 387 -4.17 -11.26 14.07
N GLY A 388 -5.06 -10.29 13.92
CA GLY A 388 -6.02 -9.92 14.94
C GLY A 388 -5.72 -8.67 15.77
N GLY A 389 -4.89 -7.75 15.31
CA GLY A 389 -4.97 -6.36 15.77
C GLY A 389 -3.94 -5.88 16.79
N ASP A 390 -2.93 -6.65 17.16
CA ASP A 390 -2.01 -6.25 18.24
C ASP A 390 -0.53 -6.23 17.81
N ALA A 391 -0.21 -5.47 16.77
CA ALA A 391 1.18 -5.17 16.43
C ALA A 391 1.76 -4.23 17.50
N LYS A 392 2.51 -4.77 18.46
CA LYS A 392 3.08 -3.98 19.56
C LYS A 392 4.36 -3.25 19.20
N ARG A 393 5.07 -3.71 18.18
CA ARG A 393 6.25 -3.08 17.62
C ARG A 393 6.36 -3.38 16.13
N ASP A 394 6.81 -2.38 15.40
CA ASP A 394 7.13 -2.48 13.99
C ASP A 394 8.61 -2.15 13.85
N GLU A 395 9.41 -3.07 13.34
CA GLU A 395 10.85 -2.92 13.11
C GLU A 395 11.19 -3.08 11.64
N GLY A 396 12.34 -2.54 11.26
CA GLY A 396 12.84 -2.56 9.89
C GLY A 396 12.24 -1.46 9.01
N VAL A 397 12.98 -1.06 8.01
CA VAL A 397 12.57 -0.07 7.02
C VAL A 397 11.68 -0.74 5.98
N LYS A 398 10.47 -0.25 5.80
CA LYS A 398 9.59 -0.73 4.73
C LYS A 398 9.93 -0.03 3.42
N LEU A 399 10.30 -0.79 2.38
CA LEU A 399 10.64 -0.21 1.08
C LEU A 399 9.40 0.29 0.34
N PHE A 400 8.37 -0.53 0.29
CA PHE A 400 7.07 -0.24 -0.32
C PHE A 400 5.99 -1.14 0.27
N GLY A 401 4.73 -0.88 -0.05
CA GLY A 401 3.59 -1.70 0.35
C GLY A 401 2.67 -1.97 -0.81
N ASN A 402 1.42 -2.38 -0.54
CA ASN A 402 0.43 -2.59 -1.59
C ASN A 402 0.12 -1.27 -2.30
N TYR A 403 0.08 -1.29 -3.63
CA TYR A 403 -0.13 -0.08 -4.41
C TYR A 403 -0.75 -0.36 -5.79
N GLN A 404 -1.29 0.69 -6.41
CA GLN A 404 -1.71 0.66 -7.80
C GLN A 404 -1.49 2.03 -8.45
N TRP A 405 -0.60 2.11 -9.43
CA TRP A 405 -0.52 3.24 -10.34
C TRP A 405 -1.68 3.20 -11.34
N GLU A 406 -2.08 4.35 -11.88
CA GLU A 406 -3.22 4.47 -12.79
C GLU A 406 -3.13 3.59 -14.06
N THR A 407 -1.92 3.31 -14.51
CA THR A 407 -1.66 2.50 -15.71
C THR A 407 -1.71 0.99 -15.45
N MET A 408 -1.64 0.57 -14.18
CA MET A 408 -1.63 -0.84 -13.80
C MET A 408 -3.04 -1.46 -13.89
N PRO A 409 -3.19 -2.63 -14.48
CA PRO A 409 -4.49 -3.31 -14.58
C PRO A 409 -5.01 -3.79 -13.21
N ASN A 410 -4.13 -4.15 -12.29
CA ASN A 410 -4.44 -4.62 -10.94
C ASN A 410 -3.48 -4.00 -9.95
N ALA A 411 -3.94 -3.85 -8.70
CA ALA A 411 -3.04 -3.51 -7.60
C ALA A 411 -2.10 -4.67 -7.30
N GLU A 412 -0.85 -4.36 -6.97
CA GLU A 412 0.11 -5.30 -6.41
C GLU A 412 -0.07 -5.40 -4.90
N LEU A 413 -0.15 -6.62 -4.41
CA LEU A 413 -0.40 -6.97 -3.02
C LEU A 413 0.63 -7.99 -2.53
N ALA A 414 0.87 -8.02 -1.23
CA ALA A 414 1.62 -9.08 -0.59
C ALA A 414 3.00 -9.33 -1.23
N GLN A 415 3.78 -8.27 -1.39
CA GLN A 415 5.14 -8.34 -1.91
C GLN A 415 6.07 -8.95 -0.86
N GLY A 416 6.79 -10.01 -1.22
CA GLY A 416 7.68 -10.67 -0.27
C GLY A 416 8.61 -11.70 -0.89
N HIS A 417 9.32 -12.38 -0.02
CA HIS A 417 10.33 -13.40 -0.30
C HIS A 417 11.25 -12.99 -1.43
N ASN A 418 11.96 -11.90 -1.19
CA ASN A 418 12.83 -11.30 -2.19
C ASN A 418 14.24 -11.89 -2.20
N SER A 419 14.87 -11.80 -3.35
CA SER A 419 16.32 -11.72 -3.50
C SER A 419 16.73 -10.32 -3.91
N ALA A 420 18.04 -10.04 -3.89
CA ALA A 420 18.62 -8.81 -4.38
C ALA A 420 19.97 -9.08 -5.03
N ILE A 421 20.36 -8.22 -5.96
CA ILE A 421 21.64 -8.34 -6.66
C ILE A 421 22.20 -6.97 -7.01
N VAL A 422 23.51 -6.83 -7.02
CA VAL A 422 24.19 -5.74 -7.75
C VAL A 422 24.55 -6.28 -9.12
N ASP A 423 23.98 -5.69 -10.16
CA ASP A 423 24.13 -6.16 -11.53
C ASP A 423 25.50 -5.83 -12.12
N HIS A 424 25.75 -6.29 -13.36
CA HIS A 424 27.01 -6.07 -14.07
C HIS A 424 27.33 -4.59 -14.36
N LYS A 425 26.38 -3.69 -14.19
CA LYS A 425 26.56 -2.23 -14.33
C LYS A 425 26.65 -1.53 -12.97
N GLY A 426 26.62 -2.28 -11.87
CA GLY A 426 26.71 -1.73 -10.52
C GLY A 426 25.37 -1.20 -9.97
N ARG A 427 24.24 -1.52 -10.59
CA ARG A 427 22.91 -1.13 -10.08
C ARG A 427 22.42 -2.18 -9.10
N ALA A 428 21.93 -1.73 -7.96
CA ALA A 428 21.27 -2.61 -7.02
C ALA A 428 19.82 -2.87 -7.45
N LEU A 429 19.41 -4.12 -7.46
CA LEU A 429 18.07 -4.55 -7.87
C LEU A 429 17.47 -5.43 -6.77
N ILE A 430 16.16 -5.28 -6.52
CA ILE A 430 15.36 -6.19 -5.71
C ILE A 430 14.45 -7.00 -6.63
N VAL A 431 14.35 -8.29 -6.37
CA VAL A 431 13.52 -9.25 -7.11
C VAL A 431 12.62 -9.95 -6.11
N TYR A 432 11.32 -9.90 -6.32
CA TYR A 432 10.34 -10.45 -5.38
C TYR A 432 9.14 -11.01 -6.12
N HIS A 433 8.32 -11.79 -5.45
CA HIS A 433 7.01 -12.14 -5.97
C HIS A 433 5.92 -11.28 -5.35
N THR A 434 4.86 -11.07 -6.10
CA THR A 434 3.69 -10.27 -5.71
C THR A 434 2.39 -10.97 -6.09
N ARG A 435 1.33 -10.68 -5.34
CA ARG A 435 -0.05 -11.06 -5.63
C ARG A 435 -0.82 -9.87 -6.20
N PHE A 436 -2.09 -10.09 -6.56
CA PHE A 436 -2.93 -9.08 -7.19
C PHE A 436 -4.33 -9.04 -6.57
N ASN A 437 -5.02 -7.90 -6.70
CA ASN A 437 -6.41 -7.75 -6.26
C ASN A 437 -7.44 -8.28 -7.28
N ASN A 438 -7.08 -9.31 -8.03
CA ASN A 438 -7.89 -9.88 -9.13
C ASN A 438 -8.75 -11.09 -8.71
N GLY A 439 -8.84 -11.37 -7.40
CA GLY A 439 -9.62 -12.49 -6.85
C GLY A 439 -8.96 -13.86 -6.99
N THR A 440 -7.68 -13.93 -7.37
CA THR A 440 -6.90 -15.17 -7.44
C THR A 440 -5.67 -15.10 -6.54
N GLU A 441 -5.03 -16.25 -6.30
CA GLU A 441 -3.71 -16.33 -5.63
C GLU A 441 -2.56 -16.46 -6.66
N GLY A 442 -2.81 -16.11 -7.92
CA GLY A 442 -1.76 -16.01 -8.93
C GLY A 442 -0.68 -15.02 -8.49
N HIS A 443 0.56 -15.34 -8.81
CA HIS A 443 1.70 -14.51 -8.47
C HIS A 443 2.62 -14.32 -9.67
N GLU A 444 3.39 -13.24 -9.65
CA GLU A 444 4.38 -12.93 -10.67
C GLU A 444 5.62 -12.33 -10.03
N VAL A 445 6.74 -12.47 -10.72
CA VAL A 445 8.00 -11.82 -10.34
C VAL A 445 7.98 -10.35 -10.74
N ARG A 446 8.55 -9.50 -9.88
CA ARG A 446 8.81 -8.08 -10.13
C ARG A 446 10.26 -7.74 -9.80
N VAL A 447 10.79 -6.77 -10.53
CA VAL A 447 12.14 -6.25 -10.31
C VAL A 447 12.08 -4.73 -10.23
N HIS A 448 12.61 -4.16 -9.14
CA HIS A 448 12.78 -2.71 -9.00
C HIS A 448 14.24 -2.38 -8.76
N GLN A 449 14.67 -1.23 -9.26
CA GLN A 449 15.99 -0.71 -8.90
C GLN A 449 15.96 -0.17 -7.48
N LEU A 450 17.04 -0.43 -6.75
CA LEU A 450 17.29 0.14 -5.44
C LEU A 450 18.35 1.23 -5.55
N PHE A 451 18.16 2.30 -4.82
CA PHE A 451 19.15 3.36 -4.66
C PHE A 451 19.48 3.54 -3.18
N VAL A 452 20.69 4.05 -2.90
CA VAL A 452 21.12 4.43 -1.57
C VAL A 452 20.86 5.92 -1.38
N ASN A 453 20.04 6.31 -0.42
CA ASN A 453 19.81 7.71 -0.10
C ASN A 453 20.98 8.33 0.70
N GLN A 454 20.90 9.62 1.00
CA GLN A 454 21.94 10.37 1.72
C GLN A 454 22.28 9.80 3.11
N ASP A 455 21.36 9.11 3.76
CA ASP A 455 21.55 8.48 5.08
C ASP A 455 22.05 7.04 4.96
N GLY A 456 22.34 6.58 3.75
CA GLY A 456 22.77 5.21 3.48
C GLY A 456 21.67 4.18 3.62
N TRP A 457 20.41 4.54 3.41
CA TRP A 457 19.28 3.60 3.38
C TRP A 457 18.85 3.30 1.95
N LEU A 458 18.44 2.07 1.72
CA LEU A 458 17.85 1.69 0.43
C LEU A 458 16.48 2.34 0.27
N VAL A 459 16.22 2.79 -0.95
CA VAL A 459 14.91 3.23 -1.46
C VAL A 459 14.65 2.54 -2.78
N ALA A 460 13.44 2.05 -3.01
CA ALA A 460 13.07 1.34 -4.24
C ALA A 460 12.45 2.30 -5.26
N ALA A 461 12.83 2.19 -6.50
CA ALA A 461 12.27 2.98 -7.60
C ALA A 461 10.77 2.73 -7.78
N PRO A 462 9.96 3.74 -8.18
CA PRO A 462 8.51 3.65 -8.24
C PRO A 462 7.93 2.64 -9.25
N TYR A 463 8.61 2.42 -10.36
CA TYR A 463 8.18 1.53 -11.44
C TYR A 463 9.12 0.35 -11.60
N GLU A 464 8.64 -0.71 -12.24
CA GLU A 464 9.48 -1.85 -12.56
C GLU A 464 10.72 -1.44 -13.37
N PHE A 465 11.83 -2.09 -13.09
CA PHE A 465 13.05 -1.84 -13.81
C PHE A 465 12.89 -2.19 -15.30
N SER A 466 13.10 -1.21 -16.18
CA SER A 466 12.98 -1.36 -17.64
C SER A 466 14.29 -1.15 -18.38
N GLY A 467 15.41 -1.06 -17.65
CA GLY A 467 16.75 -0.87 -18.24
C GLY A 467 17.35 0.51 -17.97
N GLU A 468 16.90 1.19 -16.93
CA GLU A 468 17.42 2.49 -16.48
C GLU A 468 18.94 2.44 -16.29
N THR A 469 19.61 3.56 -16.57
CA THR A 469 21.07 3.55 -16.71
C THR A 469 21.85 4.03 -15.50
N TYR A 470 21.24 4.83 -14.64
CA TYR A 470 21.92 5.47 -13.51
C TYR A 470 22.20 4.52 -12.36
N THR A 471 23.39 4.65 -11.77
CA THR A 471 23.82 3.91 -10.58
C THR A 471 23.77 4.82 -9.34
N ASP A 472 23.95 4.23 -8.15
CA ASP A 472 24.10 5.00 -6.90
C ASP A 472 25.23 6.02 -6.96
N ASN A 473 26.33 5.67 -7.64
CA ASN A 473 27.46 6.57 -7.80
C ASN A 473 27.08 7.79 -8.66
N ASP A 474 26.34 7.59 -9.75
CA ASP A 474 25.87 8.70 -10.59
C ASP A 474 24.98 9.64 -9.80
N ILE A 475 24.04 9.10 -9.04
CA ILE A 475 23.12 9.87 -8.18
C ILE A 475 23.89 10.70 -7.13
N ALA A 476 24.93 10.13 -6.51
CA ALA A 476 25.65 10.75 -5.41
C ALA A 476 26.59 11.88 -5.85
N ILE A 477 27.07 11.86 -7.11
CA ILE A 477 28.13 12.78 -7.57
C ILE A 477 27.72 13.65 -8.77
N GLN A 478 26.52 13.49 -9.32
CA GLN A 478 26.02 14.23 -10.47
C GLN A 478 24.66 14.86 -10.18
N GLN A 479 24.51 16.11 -10.53
CA GLN A 479 23.22 16.76 -10.62
C GLN A 479 22.64 16.50 -12.03
N LEU A 480 21.83 15.45 -12.15
CA LEU A 480 21.23 15.01 -13.40
C LEU A 480 20.03 15.87 -13.81
N TYR A 481 19.40 16.54 -12.82
CA TYR A 481 18.19 17.34 -13.02
C TYR A 481 18.33 18.69 -12.32
N ASP A 482 17.88 19.76 -12.96
CA ASP A 482 17.81 21.07 -12.34
C ASP A 482 16.43 21.35 -11.72
N ALA A 483 16.30 22.46 -10.96
CA ALA A 483 15.08 22.77 -10.25
C ALA A 483 13.89 23.01 -11.20
N THR A 484 14.12 23.51 -12.41
CA THR A 484 13.06 23.78 -13.40
C THR A 484 12.54 22.49 -14.04
N GLU A 485 13.38 21.45 -14.11
CA GLU A 485 12.96 20.13 -14.56
C GLU A 485 12.18 19.40 -13.44
N VAL A 486 12.54 19.64 -12.17
CA VAL A 486 11.93 18.98 -11.02
C VAL A 486 10.60 19.62 -10.63
N GLU A 487 10.44 20.94 -10.76
CA GLU A 487 9.16 21.58 -10.47
C GLU A 487 8.00 21.02 -11.32
N GLY A 488 6.75 21.04 -10.80
CA GLY A 488 5.57 20.61 -11.53
C GLY A 488 4.68 19.64 -10.74
N ASP A 489 3.73 19.03 -11.44
CA ASP A 489 2.71 18.14 -10.86
C ASP A 489 3.19 16.70 -10.79
N TYR A 490 3.24 16.17 -9.57
CA TYR A 490 3.59 14.78 -9.28
C TYR A 490 2.40 14.01 -8.76
N GLN A 491 2.23 12.81 -9.27
CA GLN A 491 1.46 11.77 -8.61
C GLN A 491 2.32 11.15 -7.50
N ILE A 492 1.80 11.06 -6.29
CA ILE A 492 2.50 10.52 -5.13
C ILE A 492 1.77 9.30 -4.57
N ILE A 493 2.53 8.24 -4.29
CA ILE A 493 2.11 7.15 -3.42
C ILE A 493 2.93 7.22 -2.13
N ALA A 494 2.23 7.38 -1.00
CA ALA A 494 2.80 7.26 0.32
C ALA A 494 2.50 5.86 0.86
N HIS A 495 3.54 5.08 1.16
CA HIS A 495 3.37 3.72 1.66
C HIS A 495 3.21 3.75 3.18
N PRO A 496 2.03 3.43 3.73
CA PRO A 496 1.84 3.41 5.17
C PRO A 496 2.74 2.37 5.80
N TYR A 497 3.30 2.68 6.95
CA TYR A 497 4.19 1.77 7.65
C TYR A 497 3.49 0.45 8.01
N ARG A 498 2.22 0.52 8.38
CA ARG A 498 1.35 -0.64 8.63
C ARG A 498 0.39 -0.85 7.48
N GLN A 499 0.18 -2.10 7.13
CA GLN A 499 -0.71 -2.50 6.06
C GLN A 499 -2.03 -3.01 6.64
N ASN A 500 -3.15 -2.57 6.06
CA ASN A 500 -4.45 -3.11 6.44
C ASN A 500 -4.71 -4.42 5.68
N THR A 501 -4.36 -5.54 6.30
CA THR A 501 -4.48 -6.87 5.69
C THR A 501 -5.93 -7.32 5.52
N ALA A 502 -6.79 -6.96 6.46
CA ALA A 502 -8.20 -7.43 6.45
C ALA A 502 -9.00 -6.92 5.25
N ALA A 503 -8.63 -5.76 4.70
CA ALA A 503 -9.32 -5.14 3.58
C ALA A 503 -8.59 -5.31 2.24
N MET A 504 -7.45 -6.02 2.19
CA MET A 504 -6.54 -6.01 1.03
C MET A 504 -6.31 -4.58 0.50
N ALA A 505 -6.17 -3.63 1.43
CA ALA A 505 -6.04 -2.23 1.10
C ALA A 505 -4.73 -1.98 0.33
N TYR A 506 -4.79 -1.08 -0.62
CA TYR A 506 -3.65 -0.62 -1.39
C TYR A 506 -3.72 0.89 -1.59
N GLU A 507 -2.55 1.50 -1.77
CA GLU A 507 -2.44 2.93 -1.96
C GLU A 507 -2.60 3.29 -3.44
N LYS A 508 -3.29 4.40 -3.68
CA LYS A 508 -3.45 5.02 -5.01
C LYS A 508 -2.72 6.35 -5.04
N PRO A 509 -2.31 6.81 -6.23
CA PRO A 509 -1.65 8.09 -6.32
C PRO A 509 -2.59 9.25 -5.96
N VAL A 510 -2.04 10.25 -5.28
CA VAL A 510 -2.62 11.58 -5.08
C VAL A 510 -1.71 12.62 -5.71
N THR A 511 -2.23 13.80 -6.03
CA THR A 511 -1.45 14.83 -6.71
C THR A 511 -0.91 15.86 -5.75
N ILE A 512 0.36 16.20 -5.90
CA ILE A 512 1.00 17.38 -5.32
C ILE A 512 1.69 18.20 -6.41
N HIS A 513 1.94 19.47 -6.12
CA HIS A 513 2.73 20.36 -6.98
C HIS A 513 3.99 20.81 -6.25
N LEU A 514 5.15 20.59 -6.86
CA LEU A 514 6.43 21.15 -6.43
C LEU A 514 6.58 22.52 -7.07
N ASN A 515 6.48 23.60 -6.26
CA ASN A 515 6.54 24.96 -6.75
C ASN A 515 7.98 25.43 -6.93
N ALA A 516 8.23 26.34 -7.88
CA ALA A 516 9.54 26.93 -8.17
C ALA A 516 10.20 27.63 -6.96
N ASP A 517 9.43 28.08 -5.98
CA ASP A 517 9.92 28.70 -4.75
C ASP A 517 10.34 27.69 -3.67
N GLY A 518 10.32 26.39 -3.98
CA GLY A 518 10.63 25.30 -3.05
C GLY A 518 9.47 24.92 -2.14
N SER A 519 8.29 25.52 -2.26
CA SER A 519 7.10 25.09 -1.53
C SER A 519 6.41 23.90 -2.22
N ILE A 520 5.58 23.16 -1.46
CA ILE A 520 4.76 22.06 -1.97
C ILE A 520 3.30 22.38 -1.68
N SER A 521 2.43 22.18 -2.67
CA SER A 521 0.98 22.35 -2.58
C SER A 521 0.25 21.13 -3.14
N GLY A 522 -1.07 21.03 -2.90
CA GLY A 522 -1.92 19.92 -3.32
C GLY A 522 -2.41 19.09 -2.13
N GLU A 523 -2.51 17.76 -2.30
CA GLU A 523 -2.96 16.85 -1.24
C GLU A 523 -2.06 16.93 0.00
N TYR A 524 -0.75 17.03 -0.20
CA TYR A 524 0.23 17.31 0.85
C TYR A 524 0.81 18.70 0.64
N THR A 525 1.18 19.35 1.74
CA THR A 525 1.86 20.66 1.71
C THR A 525 3.24 20.55 2.35
N GLY A 526 4.14 21.48 2.02
CA GLY A 526 5.47 21.41 2.62
C GLY A 526 6.55 22.14 1.83
N LYS A 527 7.74 21.54 1.81
CA LYS A 527 8.92 22.11 1.12
C LYS A 527 9.73 21.01 0.44
N TRP A 528 10.41 21.38 -0.63
CA TRP A 528 11.38 20.54 -1.31
C TRP A 528 12.65 21.32 -1.64
N GLU A 529 13.76 20.61 -1.74
CA GLU A 529 15.05 21.16 -2.16
C GLU A 529 15.92 20.08 -2.80
N LEU A 530 16.74 20.49 -3.75
CA LEU A 530 17.79 19.64 -4.34
C LEU A 530 19.07 19.76 -3.53
N VAL A 531 19.79 18.66 -3.40
CA VAL A 531 21.13 18.67 -2.80
C VAL A 531 22.16 18.96 -3.87
N SER A 532 22.75 20.13 -3.80
CA SER A 532 23.68 20.66 -4.81
C SER A 532 24.76 19.66 -5.23
N GLY A 533 24.98 19.53 -6.52
CA GLY A 533 25.98 18.63 -7.13
C GLY A 533 25.62 17.15 -7.09
N THR A 534 24.38 16.82 -6.73
CA THR A 534 23.86 15.45 -6.65
C THR A 534 22.47 15.37 -7.28
N SER A 535 21.92 14.15 -7.43
CA SER A 535 20.53 13.93 -7.77
C SER A 535 19.69 13.52 -6.56
N TYR A 536 20.11 13.95 -5.37
CA TYR A 536 19.29 13.80 -4.16
C TYR A 536 18.27 14.91 -4.02
N ILE A 537 17.11 14.55 -3.48
CA ILE A 537 16.02 15.45 -3.14
C ILE A 537 15.65 15.30 -1.66
N ASN A 538 15.45 16.41 -0.97
CA ASN A 538 14.88 16.47 0.38
C ASN A 538 13.46 17.00 0.28
N LEU A 539 12.53 16.33 0.98
CA LEU A 539 11.15 16.80 1.09
C LEU A 539 10.76 16.89 2.57
N THR A 540 9.99 17.90 2.90
CA THR A 540 9.28 18.00 4.19
C THR A 540 7.80 18.07 3.87
N LEU A 541 7.04 17.03 4.22
CA LEU A 541 5.63 16.91 3.88
C LEU A 541 4.76 16.96 5.13
N LYS A 542 3.64 17.67 5.03
CA LYS A 542 2.56 17.77 6.01
C LYS A 542 1.34 17.06 5.49
N GLY A 543 0.68 16.29 6.33
CA GLY A 543 -0.53 15.54 5.96
C GLY A 543 -0.28 14.09 5.56
N VAL A 544 0.96 13.68 5.29
CA VAL A 544 1.28 12.31 4.82
C VAL A 544 1.09 11.24 5.92
N ALA A 545 1.31 11.60 7.18
CA ALA A 545 1.14 10.67 8.31
C ALA A 545 -0.11 11.02 9.14
N THR A 546 -0.21 12.26 9.57
CA THR A 546 -1.38 12.86 10.19
C THR A 546 -1.52 14.29 9.72
N ALA A 547 -2.71 14.87 9.78
CA ALA A 547 -3.02 16.20 9.24
C ALA A 547 -2.07 17.34 9.66
N ASN A 548 -1.42 17.21 10.83
CA ASN A 548 -0.54 18.26 11.38
C ASN A 548 0.93 17.83 11.51
N ALA A 549 1.26 16.57 11.24
CA ALA A 549 2.64 16.08 11.38
C ALA A 549 3.47 16.46 10.15
N GLU A 550 4.63 17.07 10.37
CA GLU A 550 5.65 17.25 9.36
C GLU A 550 6.58 16.03 9.35
N VAL A 551 6.78 15.46 8.17
CA VAL A 551 7.67 14.32 7.96
C VAL A 551 8.75 14.72 6.97
N LYS A 552 10.00 14.49 7.34
CA LYS A 552 11.17 14.75 6.51
C LYS A 552 11.56 13.49 5.77
N PHE A 553 11.76 13.63 4.47
CA PHE A 553 12.18 12.55 3.58
C PHE A 553 13.49 12.92 2.90
N LYS A 554 14.36 11.93 2.74
CA LYS A 554 15.55 11.98 1.93
C LYS A 554 15.44 11.00 0.79
N GLY A 555 15.60 11.46 -0.41
CA GLY A 555 15.32 10.66 -1.60
C GLY A 555 16.28 10.88 -2.74
N VAL A 556 15.98 10.15 -3.80
CA VAL A 556 16.73 10.06 -5.05
C VAL A 556 15.80 10.42 -6.18
N LEU A 557 16.29 11.23 -7.13
CA LEU A 557 15.64 11.50 -8.40
C LEU A 557 16.15 10.54 -9.47
N THR A 558 15.25 10.02 -10.28
CA THR A 558 15.58 9.13 -11.41
C THR A 558 14.51 9.23 -12.49
N GLU A 559 14.90 9.06 -13.76
CA GLU A 559 13.94 8.90 -14.84
C GLU A 559 13.57 7.42 -14.97
N GLN A 560 12.28 7.14 -15.11
CA GLN A 560 11.76 5.80 -15.36
C GLN A 560 10.73 5.78 -16.49
N THR A 561 10.39 4.59 -16.94
CA THR A 561 9.24 4.35 -17.83
C THR A 561 8.06 3.91 -16.99
N ILE A 562 6.90 4.57 -17.14
CA ILE A 562 5.67 4.21 -16.45
C ILE A 562 5.20 2.83 -16.92
N ASP A 563 4.94 1.94 -15.97
CA ASP A 563 4.53 0.57 -16.21
C ASP A 563 3.34 0.46 -17.19
N TYR A 564 3.39 -0.53 -18.05
CA TYR A 564 2.40 -0.80 -19.12
C TYR A 564 2.30 0.30 -20.19
N THR A 565 3.24 1.25 -20.23
CA THR A 565 3.35 2.30 -21.24
C THR A 565 4.79 2.50 -21.68
N ASN A 566 4.99 3.36 -22.67
CA ASN A 566 6.31 3.89 -23.01
C ASN A 566 6.50 5.34 -22.52
N ILE A 567 5.63 5.82 -21.63
CA ILE A 567 5.69 7.18 -21.08
C ILE A 567 6.90 7.30 -20.17
N LYS A 568 7.73 8.32 -20.41
CA LYS A 568 8.80 8.69 -19.50
C LYS A 568 8.26 9.54 -18.35
N ALA A 569 8.82 9.33 -17.17
CA ALA A 569 8.50 10.10 -15.99
C ALA A 569 9.77 10.44 -15.20
N LEU A 570 9.89 11.68 -14.77
CA LEU A 570 10.83 12.03 -13.71
C LEU A 570 10.24 11.59 -12.38
N CYS A 571 10.93 10.67 -11.72
CA CYS A 571 10.50 10.05 -10.48
C CYS A 571 11.37 10.47 -9.31
N PHE A 572 10.81 10.44 -8.12
CA PHE A 572 11.59 10.35 -6.90
C PHE A 572 11.12 9.20 -6.03
N THR A 573 12.06 8.64 -5.28
CA THR A 573 11.80 7.67 -4.22
C THR A 573 12.50 8.16 -2.96
N ALA A 574 11.79 8.21 -1.84
CA ALA A 574 12.31 8.80 -0.63
C ALA A 574 11.85 8.08 0.63
N LEU A 575 12.68 8.17 1.66
CA LEU A 575 12.44 7.54 2.96
C LEU A 575 12.53 8.57 4.07
N SER A 576 11.59 8.49 5.01
CA SER A 576 11.72 9.22 6.27
C SER A 576 12.69 8.48 7.20
N SER A 577 13.89 9.04 7.37
CA SER A 577 14.92 8.49 8.24
C SER A 577 14.92 9.16 9.63
N SER A 578 15.80 8.72 10.51
CA SER A 578 15.82 9.11 11.93
C SER A 578 16.08 10.58 12.23
N ASP A 579 16.53 11.38 11.27
CA ASP A 579 16.89 12.77 11.50
C ASP A 579 15.68 13.66 11.80
N GLY A 580 15.60 14.13 13.03
CA GLY A 580 14.62 15.11 13.51
C GLY A 580 13.27 14.55 13.90
N LEU A 581 13.15 13.25 14.10
CA LEU A 581 11.89 12.62 14.50
C LEU A 581 11.86 12.28 16.00
N ALA A 582 10.64 12.30 16.55
CA ALA A 582 10.44 12.05 17.98
C ALA A 582 10.97 10.66 18.41
N THR A 583 11.49 10.57 19.63
CA THR A 583 12.33 9.50 20.10
C THR A 583 11.62 8.35 20.82
N SER A 584 10.29 8.29 20.86
CA SER A 584 9.60 7.32 21.72
C SER A 584 8.38 6.67 21.10
N GLY A 585 8.34 5.34 21.16
CA GLY A 585 7.18 4.47 21.05
C GLY A 585 6.60 4.24 19.65
N CYS A 586 5.87 3.16 19.50
CA CYS A 586 5.20 2.77 18.25
C CYS A 586 4.17 3.79 17.73
N ALA A 587 3.64 4.64 18.61
CA ALA A 587 2.73 5.72 18.20
C ALA A 587 3.41 6.80 17.34
N SER A 588 4.74 6.93 17.44
CA SER A 588 5.53 7.85 16.62
C SER A 588 6.03 7.24 15.30
N LEU A 589 5.81 5.97 15.05
CA LEU A 589 6.23 5.26 13.84
C LEU A 589 5.54 5.73 12.57
N GLN A 590 4.41 6.42 12.69
CA GLN A 590 3.72 7.01 11.54
C GLN A 590 4.54 8.10 10.82
N THR A 591 5.64 8.53 11.42
CA THR A 591 6.52 9.57 10.86
C THR A 591 7.91 9.08 10.50
N ARG A 592 8.25 7.81 10.77
CA ARG A 592 9.56 7.21 10.50
C ARG A 592 9.43 5.93 9.71
N GLY A 593 10.41 5.67 8.86
CA GLY A 593 10.40 4.49 8.00
C GLY A 593 9.27 4.51 6.98
N LEU A 594 8.67 5.68 6.76
CA LEU A 594 7.72 5.89 5.68
C LEU A 594 8.48 6.01 4.37
N SER A 595 8.03 5.27 3.37
CA SER A 595 8.51 5.37 1.99
C SER A 595 7.48 6.12 1.16
N ILE A 596 7.96 7.00 0.29
CA ILE A 596 7.12 7.69 -0.67
C ILE A 596 7.70 7.58 -2.07
N TRP A 597 6.83 7.45 -3.04
CA TRP A 597 7.12 7.50 -4.45
C TRP A 597 6.46 8.71 -5.08
N GLY A 598 7.16 9.39 -5.97
CA GLY A 598 6.62 10.47 -6.79
C GLY A 598 6.91 10.23 -8.26
N SER A 599 5.96 10.56 -9.11
CA SER A 599 6.06 10.41 -10.56
C SER A 599 5.50 11.63 -11.28
N LYS A 600 6.32 12.27 -12.08
CA LYS A 600 5.97 13.36 -12.99
C LYS A 600 6.06 12.85 -14.41
N ALA A 601 4.92 12.46 -14.98
CA ALA A 601 4.82 11.97 -16.35
C ALA A 601 5.14 13.07 -17.37
N ASP A 602 5.66 12.70 -18.54
CA ASP A 602 5.79 13.61 -19.68
C ASP A 602 4.45 14.31 -19.95
N ALA A 603 4.49 15.63 -20.09
CA ALA A 603 3.29 16.45 -20.14
C ALA A 603 2.40 16.13 -21.35
N LYS A 604 2.99 15.97 -22.55
CA LYS A 604 2.22 15.66 -23.76
C LYS A 604 1.62 14.26 -23.70
N ALA A 605 2.37 13.29 -23.19
CA ALA A 605 1.91 11.94 -22.99
C ALA A 605 0.76 11.86 -21.96
N ALA A 606 0.85 12.59 -20.86
CA ALA A 606 -0.19 12.67 -19.83
C ALA A 606 -1.47 13.34 -20.36
N ILE A 607 -1.33 14.41 -21.16
CA ILE A 607 -2.48 15.04 -21.87
C ILE A 607 -3.13 14.03 -22.80
N LYS A 608 -2.36 13.34 -23.64
CA LYS A 608 -2.91 12.33 -24.57
C LYS A 608 -3.57 11.17 -23.83
N TYR A 609 -2.92 10.65 -22.78
CA TYR A 609 -3.49 9.57 -21.96
C TYR A 609 -4.82 9.99 -21.32
N THR A 610 -4.88 11.21 -20.79
CA THR A 610 -6.12 11.78 -20.25
C THR A 610 -7.22 11.86 -21.31
N LEU A 611 -6.92 12.36 -22.51
CA LEU A 611 -7.89 12.42 -23.62
C LEU A 611 -8.40 11.04 -23.99
N ASP A 612 -7.54 10.02 -24.05
CA ASP A 612 -7.93 8.65 -24.41
C ASP A 612 -8.79 7.95 -23.34
N LYS A 613 -8.60 8.33 -22.07
CA LYS A 613 -9.42 7.82 -20.95
C LYS A 613 -10.72 8.59 -20.76
N THR A 614 -10.79 9.82 -21.25
CA THR A 614 -11.96 10.69 -21.04
C THR A 614 -13.05 10.39 -22.06
N SER A 615 -14.23 10.02 -21.56
CA SER A 615 -15.42 9.91 -22.38
C SER A 615 -16.29 11.16 -22.24
N VAL A 616 -16.36 11.97 -23.28
CA VAL A 616 -17.28 13.11 -23.36
C VAL A 616 -18.65 12.60 -23.80
N PRO A 617 -19.74 12.77 -23.00
CA PRO A 617 -21.02 12.09 -23.25
C PRO A 617 -21.89 12.77 -24.33
N PHE A 618 -21.28 13.63 -25.12
CA PHE A 618 -21.96 14.31 -26.24
C PHE A 618 -20.99 14.56 -27.40
N ALA A 619 -21.51 14.62 -28.60
CA ALA A 619 -20.76 14.98 -29.80
C ALA A 619 -20.82 16.48 -30.05
N ASP A 620 -19.90 17.00 -30.86
CA ASP A 620 -20.03 18.33 -31.43
C ASP A 620 -21.30 18.43 -32.25
N GLY A 621 -22.03 19.56 -32.15
CA GLY A 621 -23.33 19.77 -32.78
C GLY A 621 -24.53 19.16 -32.07
N ALA A 622 -24.34 18.48 -30.93
CA ALA A 622 -25.44 17.80 -30.23
C ALA A 622 -26.49 18.76 -29.67
N THR A 623 -27.77 18.31 -29.67
CA THR A 623 -28.84 18.95 -28.91
C THR A 623 -29.01 18.22 -27.59
N LEU A 624 -28.91 18.97 -26.46
CA LEU A 624 -29.00 18.45 -25.10
C LEU A 624 -30.33 18.86 -24.46
N ASN A 625 -31.14 17.85 -24.11
CA ASN A 625 -32.43 18.01 -23.44
C ASN A 625 -32.33 17.88 -21.91
N SER A 626 -31.12 17.71 -21.39
CA SER A 626 -30.83 17.63 -19.98
C SER A 626 -29.43 18.19 -19.67
N LYS A 627 -29.11 18.38 -18.43
CA LYS A 627 -27.77 18.80 -17.95
C LYS A 627 -26.67 17.88 -18.47
N PRO A 628 -25.65 18.41 -19.17
CA PRO A 628 -24.49 17.59 -19.54
C PRO A 628 -23.66 17.22 -18.31
N LYS A 629 -23.15 15.98 -18.30
CA LYS A 629 -22.10 15.59 -17.38
C LYS A 629 -20.76 15.93 -18.03
N LEU A 630 -20.09 16.98 -17.51
CA LEU A 630 -18.76 17.34 -17.98
C LEU A 630 -17.72 16.48 -17.27
N PRO A 631 -16.86 15.73 -17.94
CA PRO A 631 -15.76 15.04 -17.32
C PRO A 631 -14.74 16.05 -16.78
N THR A 632 -14.28 15.83 -15.55
CA THR A 632 -13.32 16.70 -14.86
C THR A 632 -12.13 15.92 -14.30
N GLU A 633 -12.18 14.58 -14.41
CA GLU A 633 -11.11 13.72 -13.93
C GLU A 633 -9.96 13.71 -14.94
N GLY A 634 -8.81 14.18 -14.52
CA GLY A 634 -7.55 14.09 -15.25
C GLY A 634 -6.75 12.85 -14.84
N HIS A 635 -5.77 12.48 -15.63
CA HIS A 635 -4.94 11.31 -15.42
C HIS A 635 -3.45 11.68 -15.49
N LEU A 636 -2.59 10.92 -14.81
CA LEU A 636 -1.14 11.14 -14.77
C LEU A 636 -0.74 12.57 -14.37
N GLY A 637 -1.55 13.18 -13.49
CA GLY A 637 -1.34 14.55 -13.03
C GLY A 637 -1.79 15.65 -14.01
N ALA A 638 -2.41 15.32 -15.15
CA ALA A 638 -3.07 16.31 -15.99
C ALA A 638 -4.41 16.71 -15.40
N THR A 639 -4.90 17.89 -15.76
CA THR A 639 -6.19 18.44 -15.29
C THR A 639 -7.13 18.69 -16.47
N ILE A 640 -8.44 18.56 -16.22
CA ILE A 640 -9.48 18.92 -17.20
C ILE A 640 -10.28 20.10 -16.66
N SER A 641 -10.42 21.12 -17.48
CA SER A 641 -11.31 22.26 -17.20
C SER A 641 -12.22 22.54 -18.38
N TRP A 642 -13.33 23.22 -18.12
CA TRP A 642 -14.29 23.59 -19.13
C TRP A 642 -14.54 25.09 -19.11
N LYS A 643 -14.76 25.68 -20.29
CA LYS A 643 -15.11 27.07 -20.44
C LYS A 643 -16.30 27.22 -21.38
N SER A 644 -17.30 27.93 -20.92
CA SER A 644 -18.51 28.25 -21.70
C SER A 644 -18.34 29.56 -22.45
N SER A 645 -18.71 29.57 -23.72
CA SER A 645 -18.80 30.81 -24.50
C SER A 645 -20.00 31.68 -24.09
N ASN A 646 -20.99 31.10 -23.42
CA ASN A 646 -22.15 31.81 -22.90
C ASN A 646 -22.69 31.23 -21.58
N PRO A 647 -22.18 31.69 -20.45
CA PRO A 647 -22.61 31.20 -19.13
C PRO A 647 -24.08 31.48 -18.78
N SER A 648 -24.76 32.35 -19.54
CA SER A 648 -26.21 32.55 -19.39
C SER A 648 -27.08 31.44 -20.01
N ILE A 649 -26.47 30.58 -20.84
CA ILE A 649 -27.10 29.38 -21.38
C ILE A 649 -26.61 28.15 -20.60
N LEU A 650 -25.29 27.96 -20.52
CA LEU A 650 -24.63 26.82 -19.84
C LEU A 650 -23.38 27.36 -19.13
N THR A 651 -23.23 27.10 -17.84
CA THR A 651 -22.03 27.53 -17.09
C THR A 651 -20.82 26.66 -17.38
N ASP A 652 -19.64 27.08 -16.91
CA ASP A 652 -18.38 26.30 -16.99
C ASP A 652 -18.52 24.92 -16.31
N GLU A 653 -19.35 24.79 -15.26
CA GLU A 653 -19.66 23.56 -14.54
C GLU A 653 -20.79 22.73 -15.18
N GLY A 654 -21.29 23.16 -16.34
CA GLY A 654 -22.37 22.48 -17.04
C GLY A 654 -23.77 22.71 -16.49
N VAL A 655 -23.99 23.77 -15.68
CA VAL A 655 -25.32 24.11 -15.16
C VAL A 655 -26.11 24.84 -16.23
N VAL A 656 -27.29 24.32 -16.58
CA VAL A 656 -28.20 24.92 -17.57
C VAL A 656 -28.87 26.16 -16.95
N LYS A 657 -28.74 27.31 -17.63
CA LYS A 657 -29.32 28.58 -17.23
C LYS A 657 -30.38 29.06 -18.24
N GLY A 658 -30.30 28.58 -19.45
CA GLY A 658 -31.25 28.95 -20.56
C GLY A 658 -31.10 28.04 -21.77
N LYS A 659 -31.95 28.24 -22.74
CA LYS A 659 -31.93 27.53 -24.01
C LYS A 659 -31.14 28.30 -25.07
N GLY A 660 -30.50 27.59 -25.99
CA GLY A 660 -29.80 28.15 -27.12
C GLY A 660 -28.47 27.49 -27.43
N LYS A 661 -27.76 28.07 -28.40
CA LYS A 661 -26.48 27.58 -28.86
C LYS A 661 -25.33 28.11 -27.99
N VAL A 662 -24.44 27.21 -27.59
CA VAL A 662 -23.25 27.53 -26.75
C VAL A 662 -22.06 26.66 -27.18
N THR A 663 -20.87 27.22 -27.19
CA THR A 663 -19.65 26.43 -27.35
C THR A 663 -19.03 26.18 -25.98
N MET A 664 -18.77 24.90 -25.68
CA MET A 664 -18.02 24.48 -24.49
C MET A 664 -16.61 24.09 -24.89
N THR A 665 -15.61 24.79 -24.41
CA THR A 665 -14.19 24.49 -24.64
C THR A 665 -13.67 23.62 -23.50
N MET A 666 -13.29 22.38 -23.83
CA MET A 666 -12.54 21.51 -22.93
C MET A 666 -11.06 21.85 -23.04
N THR A 667 -10.41 22.06 -21.90
CA THR A 667 -8.96 22.24 -21.81
C THR A 667 -8.36 21.14 -20.96
N VAL A 668 -7.38 20.40 -21.51
CA VAL A 668 -6.56 19.44 -20.77
C VAL A 668 -5.17 20.04 -20.65
N SER A 669 -4.67 20.19 -19.44
CA SER A 669 -3.38 20.87 -19.21
C SER A 669 -2.48 20.09 -18.24
N LYS A 670 -1.16 20.21 -18.45
CA LYS A 670 -0.11 19.68 -17.57
C LYS A 670 1.21 20.43 -17.77
N ASP A 671 1.84 20.83 -16.66
CA ASP A 671 3.20 21.39 -16.60
C ASP A 671 3.48 22.45 -17.71
N GLY A 672 2.58 23.41 -17.88
CA GLY A 672 2.72 24.51 -18.85
C GLY A 672 2.32 24.16 -20.29
N TYR A 673 1.81 22.97 -20.57
CA TYR A 673 1.24 22.60 -21.86
C TYR A 673 -0.28 22.48 -21.76
N GLU A 674 -1.02 22.79 -22.85
CA GLU A 674 -2.44 22.65 -22.93
C GLU A 674 -2.94 22.16 -24.28
N TYR A 675 -3.98 21.33 -24.27
CA TYR A 675 -4.76 20.95 -25.43
C TYR A 675 -6.17 21.43 -25.25
N THR A 676 -6.75 22.05 -26.29
CA THR A 676 -8.14 22.52 -26.25
C THR A 676 -8.98 21.88 -27.33
N LYS A 677 -10.25 21.60 -27.00
CA LYS A 677 -11.25 21.08 -27.95
C LYS A 677 -12.60 21.73 -27.69
N ASP A 678 -13.18 22.26 -28.75
CA ASP A 678 -14.50 22.90 -28.74
C ASP A 678 -15.63 21.90 -29.06
N TYR A 679 -16.73 22.07 -28.36
CA TYR A 679 -17.98 21.37 -28.59
C TYR A 679 -19.09 22.41 -28.68
N THR A 680 -19.67 22.57 -29.87
CA THR A 680 -20.83 23.42 -30.07
C THR A 680 -22.08 22.64 -29.73
N LEU A 681 -22.87 23.11 -28.80
CA LEU A 681 -24.06 22.44 -28.28
C LEU A 681 -25.27 23.32 -28.46
N ASN A 682 -26.41 22.68 -28.72
CA ASN A 682 -27.70 23.33 -28.65
C ASN A 682 -28.45 22.86 -27.40
N ILE A 683 -28.58 23.77 -26.41
CA ILE A 683 -29.26 23.47 -25.15
C ILE A 683 -30.76 23.69 -25.29
N ASP A 684 -31.52 22.59 -25.19
CA ASP A 684 -33.00 22.59 -25.16
C ASP A 684 -33.52 22.12 -23.78
N ALA A 685 -32.65 21.94 -22.83
CA ALA A 685 -32.99 21.63 -21.44
C ALA A 685 -33.59 22.87 -20.74
N GLU A 686 -34.50 22.63 -19.81
CA GLU A 686 -34.99 23.68 -18.92
C GLU A 686 -33.88 24.16 -17.97
N ALA A 687 -33.91 25.47 -17.69
CA ALA A 687 -32.93 26.06 -16.75
C ALA A 687 -32.99 25.40 -15.36
N GLU A 688 -31.85 25.04 -14.84
CA GLU A 688 -31.73 24.58 -13.44
C GLU A 688 -31.92 25.77 -12.51
N GLU A 689 -32.79 25.66 -11.53
CA GLU A 689 -32.84 26.63 -10.42
C GLU A 689 -31.53 26.48 -9.60
N THR A 690 -30.72 27.50 -9.66
CA THR A 690 -29.31 27.43 -9.27
C THR A 690 -29.07 27.55 -7.77
N THR A 691 -30.09 27.69 -6.95
CA THR A 691 -29.89 27.74 -5.50
C THR A 691 -31.02 26.99 -4.81
N PRO A 692 -30.75 25.78 -4.27
CA PRO A 692 -31.72 25.16 -3.39
C PRO A 692 -31.96 26.12 -2.22
N VAL A 693 -33.23 26.32 -1.90
CA VAL A 693 -33.56 27.04 -0.69
C VAL A 693 -33.10 26.21 0.51
N TYR A 694 -32.16 26.75 1.25
CA TYR A 694 -31.58 26.05 2.41
C TYR A 694 -32.51 26.21 3.64
N TYR A 695 -32.87 25.07 4.22
CA TYR A 695 -33.66 25.01 5.43
C TYR A 695 -32.83 24.38 6.55
N PRO A 696 -32.48 25.15 7.62
CA PRO A 696 -31.90 24.55 8.81
C PRO A 696 -32.96 23.69 9.51
N VAL A 697 -32.60 22.44 9.75
CA VAL A 697 -33.49 21.47 10.35
C VAL A 697 -33.03 21.15 11.76
N SER A 698 -33.93 21.24 12.73
CA SER A 698 -33.70 20.73 14.08
C SER A 698 -34.93 19.97 14.52
N ALA A 699 -34.71 18.79 15.06
CA ALA A 699 -35.74 18.04 15.73
C ALA A 699 -35.25 17.68 17.13
N GLN A 700 -36.12 17.77 18.12
CA GLN A 700 -35.76 17.53 19.52
C GLN A 700 -35.32 16.09 19.75
N LYS A 701 -34.48 15.91 20.77
CA LYS A 701 -34.04 14.58 21.20
C LYS A 701 -35.21 13.73 21.60
N ASN A 702 -35.41 12.61 20.90
CA ASN A 702 -36.37 11.62 21.30
C ASN A 702 -35.71 10.57 22.22
N THR A 703 -36.09 10.55 23.47
CA THR A 703 -35.61 9.58 24.46
C THR A 703 -36.57 8.41 24.66
N THR A 704 -37.72 8.42 24.00
CA THR A 704 -38.75 7.35 24.12
C THR A 704 -38.71 6.45 22.87
N SER A 705 -39.18 5.22 23.03
CA SER A 705 -39.24 4.24 21.94
C SER A 705 -40.46 4.41 21.03
N GLY A 706 -41.13 5.53 21.08
CA GLY A 706 -42.34 5.79 20.28
C GLY A 706 -42.07 6.45 18.98
N TRP A 707 -42.51 5.86 17.90
CA TRP A 707 -42.60 6.51 16.58
C TRP A 707 -43.65 7.64 16.66
N TRP A 708 -43.50 8.69 15.83
CA TRP A 708 -44.45 9.79 15.71
C TRP A 708 -44.62 10.63 16.97
N THR A 709 -43.58 10.74 17.76
CA THR A 709 -43.62 11.55 19.00
C THR A 709 -42.84 12.86 18.92
N ASN A 710 -41.80 12.93 18.06
CA ASN A 710 -40.97 14.10 17.87
C ASN A 710 -40.77 14.42 16.39
N PHE A 711 -41.16 15.61 16.01
CA PHE A 711 -41.18 16.08 14.65
C PHE A 711 -40.33 17.34 14.47
N SER A 712 -39.70 17.48 13.31
CA SER A 712 -39.17 18.74 12.84
C SER A 712 -40.32 19.69 12.47
N PRO A 713 -40.05 20.99 12.22
CA PRO A 713 -40.98 21.84 11.48
C PRO A 713 -41.39 21.22 10.16
N TYR A 714 -42.55 21.64 9.64
CA TYR A 714 -43.07 21.24 8.35
C TYR A 714 -42.52 22.10 7.23
N TYR A 715 -42.20 21.47 6.08
CA TYR A 715 -41.68 22.13 4.90
C TYR A 715 -42.59 21.80 3.71
N GLU A 716 -43.04 22.83 2.98
CA GLU A 716 -43.83 22.62 1.75
C GLU A 716 -42.89 22.58 0.54
N LEU A 717 -42.76 21.42 -0.12
CA LEU A 717 -42.07 21.27 -1.39
C LEU A 717 -43.04 21.33 -2.54
N GLN A 718 -42.94 22.40 -3.33
CA GLN A 718 -43.76 22.60 -4.55
C GLN A 718 -43.15 21.85 -5.73
N ALA A 719 -44.02 21.41 -6.65
CA ALA A 719 -43.58 20.79 -7.91
C ALA A 719 -42.74 21.79 -8.71
N GLY A 720 -41.64 21.32 -9.30
CA GLY A 720 -40.62 22.14 -9.97
C GLY A 720 -39.60 22.80 -9.05
N LYS A 721 -39.68 22.58 -7.74
CA LYS A 721 -38.78 23.18 -6.75
C LYS A 721 -37.84 22.14 -6.12
N LYS A 722 -36.73 22.64 -5.55
CA LYS A 722 -35.78 21.91 -4.74
C LYS A 722 -35.64 22.52 -3.36
N MET A 723 -35.40 21.70 -2.36
CA MET A 723 -35.04 22.10 -1.01
C MET A 723 -33.76 21.44 -0.57
N GLN A 724 -32.95 22.11 0.21
CA GLN A 724 -31.76 21.52 0.82
C GLN A 724 -31.89 21.56 2.34
N PHE A 725 -31.68 20.42 2.96
CA PHE A 725 -31.62 20.26 4.41
C PHE A 725 -30.20 19.94 4.82
N LYS A 726 -29.74 20.49 5.94
CA LYS A 726 -28.44 20.20 6.50
C LYS A 726 -28.52 20.11 8.01
N PHE A 727 -28.02 19.00 8.58
CA PHE A 727 -28.11 18.72 10.00
C PHE A 727 -27.09 17.70 10.43
N TYR A 728 -26.71 17.72 11.70
CA TYR A 728 -26.02 16.61 12.34
C TYR A 728 -27.03 15.60 12.84
N ASN A 729 -26.74 14.30 12.61
CA ASN A 729 -27.57 13.20 13.04
C ASN A 729 -26.95 12.53 14.26
N TYR A 730 -27.72 12.37 15.34
CA TYR A 730 -27.30 11.73 16.57
C TYR A 730 -28.27 10.60 16.93
N SER A 731 -27.73 9.45 17.31
CA SER A 731 -28.51 8.26 17.69
C SER A 731 -28.02 7.65 18.99
N ASP A 732 -28.81 6.77 19.59
CA ASP A 732 -28.38 5.93 20.74
C ASP A 732 -27.53 4.72 20.30
N MET A 733 -27.34 4.54 19.00
CA MET A 733 -26.62 3.42 18.38
C MET A 733 -27.14 2.02 18.74
N SER A 734 -28.34 1.90 19.36
CA SER A 734 -28.88 0.60 19.73
C SER A 734 -29.40 -0.18 18.53
N ALA A 735 -29.74 0.49 17.44
CA ALA A 735 -30.13 -0.13 16.16
C ALA A 735 -29.83 0.80 14.98
N VAL A 736 -29.63 0.25 13.78
CA VAL A 736 -29.34 1.02 12.56
C VAL A 736 -30.51 1.92 12.16
N TRP A 737 -31.72 1.59 12.50
CA TRP A 737 -32.93 2.38 12.22
C TRP A 737 -33.17 3.51 13.24
N ASN A 738 -32.43 3.58 14.33
CA ASN A 738 -32.50 4.66 15.31
C ASN A 738 -31.78 5.92 14.82
N ASN A 739 -32.28 6.49 13.76
CA ASN A 739 -31.75 7.66 13.09
C ASN A 739 -32.89 8.51 12.55
N TRP A 740 -32.62 9.41 11.61
CA TRP A 740 -33.64 10.23 11.00
C TRP A 740 -34.53 9.40 10.03
N CYS A 741 -35.79 9.81 9.97
CA CYS A 741 -36.72 9.40 8.91
C CYS A 741 -37.26 10.65 8.24
N LEU A 742 -37.44 10.61 6.92
CA LEU A 742 -38.10 11.65 6.14
C LEU A 742 -39.50 11.19 5.74
N ALA A 743 -40.50 11.94 6.15
CA ALA A 743 -41.90 11.72 5.79
C ALA A 743 -42.37 12.74 4.75
N ALA A 744 -43.14 12.26 3.76
CA ALA A 744 -43.87 13.06 2.79
C ALA A 744 -45.37 12.76 2.87
N THR A 745 -46.18 13.79 3.15
CA THR A 745 -47.60 13.69 3.35
C THR A 745 -48.39 14.68 2.48
N GLN A 746 -49.70 14.45 2.36
CA GLN A 746 -50.58 15.38 1.63
C GLN A 746 -50.84 16.68 2.41
N ILE A 747 -50.89 16.60 3.71
CA ILE A 747 -51.17 17.70 4.65
C ILE A 747 -50.27 17.60 5.87
N LYS A 748 -50.28 18.66 6.70
CA LYS A 748 -49.50 18.65 7.95
C LYS A 748 -49.96 17.51 8.86
N ARG A 749 -49.03 16.92 9.60
CA ARG A 749 -49.27 15.78 10.49
C ARG A 749 -50.38 16.07 11.54
N GLU A 750 -50.39 17.29 12.07
CA GLU A 750 -51.41 17.75 13.04
C GLU A 750 -52.84 17.67 12.48
N ASP A 751 -52.95 17.91 11.15
CA ASP A 751 -54.26 17.91 10.47
C ASP A 751 -54.58 16.54 9.88
N ALA A 752 -53.57 15.68 9.69
CA ALA A 752 -53.74 14.41 9.01
C ALA A 752 -54.15 13.22 9.90
N GLY A 753 -53.74 13.23 11.16
CA GLY A 753 -53.70 12.01 11.92
C GLY A 753 -52.70 10.99 11.38
N TYR A 754 -52.47 9.93 12.10
CA TYR A 754 -51.63 8.80 11.62
C TYR A 754 -52.47 7.91 10.69
N GLY A 755 -51.95 7.65 9.48
CA GLY A 755 -52.63 6.75 8.52
C GLY A 755 -51.93 6.74 7.19
N ALA A 756 -51.79 5.55 6.57
CA ALA A 756 -51.07 5.37 5.32
C ALA A 756 -51.73 6.04 4.10
N ASP A 757 -53.02 6.30 4.15
CA ASP A 757 -53.82 6.96 3.11
C ASP A 757 -53.50 8.46 2.92
N LYS A 758 -52.81 9.02 3.92
CA LYS A 758 -52.39 10.41 3.92
C LYS A 758 -50.88 10.59 3.72
N GLU A 759 -50.15 9.50 3.81
CA GLU A 759 -48.74 9.46 3.55
C GLU A 759 -48.45 9.11 2.10
N TYR A 760 -47.68 9.90 1.40
CA TYR A 760 -47.11 9.47 0.15
C TYR A 760 -46.06 8.39 0.37
N PHE A 761 -45.10 8.69 1.28
CA PHE A 761 -44.08 7.74 1.73
C PHE A 761 -43.46 8.23 3.04
N VAL A 762 -42.87 7.28 3.76
CA VAL A 762 -41.90 7.52 4.82
C VAL A 762 -40.67 6.67 4.51
N ILE A 763 -39.49 7.28 4.58
CA ILE A 763 -38.22 6.59 4.29
C ILE A 763 -37.27 6.75 5.48
N ARG A 764 -36.53 5.67 5.78
CA ARG A 764 -35.49 5.62 6.81
C ARG A 764 -34.13 5.53 6.14
N ASN A 765 -33.11 5.82 6.89
CA ASN A 765 -31.73 5.73 6.43
C ASN A 765 -31.20 4.29 6.27
N ASP A 766 -31.97 3.26 6.61
CA ASP A 766 -31.62 1.83 6.50
C ASP A 766 -32.28 1.13 5.30
N LYS A 767 -32.68 1.86 4.26
CA LYS A 767 -33.42 1.40 3.07
C LYS A 767 -34.79 0.83 3.36
N PHE A 768 -35.36 1.14 4.47
CA PHE A 768 -36.71 0.74 4.81
C PHE A 768 -37.66 1.92 4.68
N GLY A 769 -38.89 1.63 4.34
CA GLY A 769 -39.92 2.64 4.26
C GLY A 769 -41.30 2.04 4.07
N TRP A 770 -42.33 2.91 4.05
CA TRP A 770 -43.71 2.55 3.81
C TRP A 770 -44.48 3.75 3.23
N GLY A 771 -45.77 3.55 2.98
CA GLY A 771 -46.67 4.55 2.40
C GLY A 771 -47.16 4.18 0.98
N ALA A 772 -48.22 4.85 0.57
CA ALA A 772 -48.91 4.52 -0.70
C ALA A 772 -48.05 4.62 -1.95
N ASN A 773 -47.03 5.46 -1.95
CA ASN A 773 -46.09 5.66 -3.06
C ASN A 773 -44.66 5.28 -2.67
N HIS A 774 -44.48 4.47 -1.63
CA HIS A 774 -43.16 3.96 -1.30
C HIS A 774 -42.66 3.02 -2.41
N ASN A 775 -41.38 3.18 -2.78
CA ASN A 775 -40.72 2.34 -3.79
C ASN A 775 -39.49 1.67 -3.12
N ALA A 776 -39.56 0.37 -2.85
CA ALA A 776 -38.48 -0.38 -2.22
C ALA A 776 -37.21 -0.43 -3.08
N GLU A 777 -37.35 -0.42 -4.41
CA GLU A 777 -36.23 -0.39 -5.37
C GLU A 777 -35.68 1.02 -5.64
N GLY A 778 -36.30 2.04 -5.02
CA GLY A 778 -35.91 3.44 -5.20
C GLY A 778 -34.66 3.89 -4.47
N PHE A 779 -34.10 3.03 -3.61
CA PHE A 779 -32.91 3.34 -2.80
C PHE A 779 -31.63 2.97 -3.52
N THR A 780 -30.63 3.87 -3.44
CA THR A 780 -29.24 3.55 -3.73
C THR A 780 -28.33 4.12 -2.64
N ASP A 781 -27.28 3.39 -2.30
CA ASP A 781 -26.30 3.80 -1.29
C ASP A 781 -24.94 3.12 -1.48
N ASP A 782 -23.96 3.66 -0.78
CA ASP A 782 -22.61 3.11 -0.65
C ASP A 782 -22.26 2.84 0.83
N PHE A 783 -23.26 2.58 1.66
CA PHE A 783 -23.07 2.28 3.07
C PHE A 783 -22.27 0.98 3.31
N ASP A 784 -21.51 0.98 4.38
CA ASP A 784 -20.87 -0.23 4.88
C ASP A 784 -21.91 -1.13 5.60
N TRP A 785 -22.46 -2.08 4.86
CA TRP A 785 -23.45 -3.04 5.37
C TRP A 785 -22.80 -4.26 6.06
N SER A 786 -21.51 -4.27 6.33
CA SER A 786 -20.83 -5.37 7.01
C SER A 786 -21.28 -5.51 8.49
N GLY A 787 -21.04 -6.68 9.07
CA GLY A 787 -21.30 -6.95 10.49
C GLY A 787 -22.68 -7.57 10.79
N GLY A 788 -23.29 -8.27 9.82
CA GLY A 788 -24.57 -8.97 10.00
C GLY A 788 -25.75 -8.01 10.24
N ASP A 789 -26.81 -8.47 10.86
CA ASP A 789 -28.03 -7.67 11.11
C ASP A 789 -27.81 -6.52 12.10
N ASP A 790 -26.78 -6.61 12.91
CA ASP A 790 -26.47 -5.60 13.93
C ASP A 790 -25.81 -4.33 13.40
N ARG A 791 -25.11 -4.41 12.25
CA ARG A 791 -24.48 -3.27 11.54
C ARG A 791 -23.70 -2.32 12.47
N PRO A 792 -22.79 -2.79 13.30
CA PRO A 792 -22.17 -1.96 14.35
C PRO A 792 -21.33 -0.82 13.79
N ASN A 793 -20.65 -1.02 12.66
CA ASN A 793 -19.84 0.01 12.02
C ASN A 793 -20.71 1.12 11.45
N LEU A 794 -21.76 0.78 10.70
CA LEU A 794 -22.67 1.76 10.13
C LEU A 794 -23.37 2.57 11.21
N ARG A 795 -23.82 1.96 12.30
CA ARG A 795 -24.42 2.67 13.45
C ARG A 795 -23.48 3.70 14.06
N LYS A 796 -22.21 3.33 14.21
CA LYS A 796 -21.16 4.23 14.69
C LYS A 796 -20.88 5.36 13.71
N ASP A 797 -20.79 5.07 12.44
CA ASP A 797 -20.51 6.03 11.38
C ASP A 797 -21.64 7.07 11.23
N LEU A 798 -22.88 6.66 11.37
CA LEU A 798 -24.03 7.55 11.26
C LEU A 798 -24.23 8.45 12.50
N ASN A 799 -23.73 8.06 13.68
CA ASN A 799 -23.85 8.85 14.90
C ASN A 799 -22.87 10.04 14.87
N GLY A 800 -23.38 11.25 14.98
CA GLY A 800 -22.63 12.50 14.88
C GLY A 800 -22.31 12.90 13.45
N SER A 801 -22.78 12.17 12.43
CA SER A 801 -22.54 12.50 11.02
C SER A 801 -23.27 13.77 10.58
N LEU A 802 -22.64 14.51 9.65
CA LEU A 802 -23.24 15.62 8.96
C LEU A 802 -23.99 15.13 7.74
N VAL A 803 -25.29 15.40 7.67
CA VAL A 803 -26.16 15.09 6.54
C VAL A 803 -26.42 16.36 5.73
N ASP A 804 -26.05 16.33 4.45
CA ASP A 804 -26.38 17.36 3.47
C ASP A 804 -27.34 16.72 2.44
N MET A 805 -28.61 17.10 2.47
CA MET A 805 -29.69 16.44 1.74
C MET A 805 -30.38 17.42 0.80
N THR A 806 -30.49 17.09 -0.46
CA THR A 806 -31.32 17.79 -1.44
C THR A 806 -32.53 16.96 -1.78
N VAL A 807 -33.69 17.56 -1.75
CA VAL A 807 -34.96 16.96 -2.19
C VAL A 807 -35.56 17.76 -3.32
N SER A 808 -36.22 17.08 -4.26
CA SER A 808 -36.91 17.71 -5.40
C SER A 808 -38.20 17.00 -5.74
N LEU A 809 -39.16 17.74 -6.27
CA LEU A 809 -40.41 17.23 -6.81
C LEU A 809 -40.63 17.80 -8.21
N THR A 810 -40.84 16.96 -9.21
CA THR A 810 -41.13 17.40 -10.55
C THR A 810 -42.66 17.58 -10.79
N ALA A 811 -43.06 18.33 -11.79
CA ALA A 811 -44.45 18.40 -12.20
C ALA A 811 -45.04 17.06 -12.64
N ALA A 812 -44.21 16.10 -13.07
CA ALA A 812 -44.61 14.74 -13.38
C ALA A 812 -44.87 13.86 -12.14
N GLY A 813 -44.61 14.39 -10.94
CA GLY A 813 -44.78 13.70 -9.66
C GLY A 813 -43.57 12.89 -9.22
N VAL A 814 -42.40 13.03 -9.89
CA VAL A 814 -41.21 12.33 -9.48
C VAL A 814 -40.60 13.06 -8.30
N PHE A 815 -40.51 12.38 -7.18
CA PHE A 815 -39.73 12.83 -6.00
C PHE A 815 -38.36 12.19 -6.01
N LYS A 816 -37.31 12.98 -5.72
CA LYS A 816 -35.93 12.53 -5.58
C LYS A 816 -35.29 13.16 -4.33
N MET A 817 -34.62 12.32 -3.58
CA MET A 817 -33.74 12.72 -2.45
C MET A 817 -32.32 12.30 -2.77
N GLU A 818 -31.38 13.16 -2.52
CA GLU A 818 -29.93 12.92 -2.64
C GLU A 818 -29.27 13.43 -1.36
N SER A 819 -28.57 12.56 -0.65
CA SER A 819 -27.88 12.91 0.59
C SER A 819 -26.41 12.54 0.51
N THR A 820 -25.57 13.48 0.95
CA THR A 820 -24.17 13.24 1.27
C THR A 820 -24.04 13.22 2.79
N ILE A 821 -23.50 12.15 3.35
CA ILE A 821 -23.38 11.92 4.79
C ILE A 821 -21.90 11.84 5.14
N THR A 822 -21.40 12.86 5.84
CA THR A 822 -19.99 12.92 6.26
C THR A 822 -19.89 12.50 7.73
N THR A 823 -19.17 11.43 8.00
CA THR A 823 -19.00 10.88 9.36
C THR A 823 -18.07 11.75 10.20
N THR A 824 -18.02 11.48 11.50
CA THR A 824 -17.06 12.16 12.41
C THR A 824 -15.60 11.83 12.10
N THR A 825 -15.35 10.79 11.30
CA THR A 825 -14.02 10.37 10.82
C THR A 825 -13.72 10.82 9.39
N ASN A 826 -14.55 11.73 8.84
CA ASN A 826 -14.48 12.24 7.46
C ASN A 826 -14.73 11.19 6.35
N LYS A 827 -15.26 10.04 6.70
CA LYS A 827 -15.76 9.09 5.70
C LYS A 827 -17.04 9.66 5.09
N VAL A 828 -17.20 9.56 3.79
CA VAL A 828 -18.36 10.10 3.07
C VAL A 828 -19.18 8.95 2.53
N TYR A 829 -20.50 9.04 2.75
CA TYR A 829 -21.48 8.14 2.17
C TYR A 829 -22.47 8.91 1.32
N HIS A 830 -22.99 8.25 0.30
CA HIS A 830 -24.09 8.75 -0.55
C HIS A 830 -25.31 7.87 -0.35
N TYR A 831 -26.43 8.51 -0.11
CA TYR A 831 -27.69 7.85 0.07
C TYR A 831 -28.80 8.56 -0.72
N THR A 832 -29.47 7.86 -1.62
CA THR A 832 -30.48 8.44 -2.49
C THR A 832 -31.79 7.66 -2.44
N TYR A 833 -32.87 8.34 -2.76
CA TYR A 833 -34.17 7.72 -2.89
C TYR A 833 -34.98 8.37 -4.01
N THR A 834 -35.65 7.57 -4.85
CA THR A 834 -36.50 8.04 -5.91
C THR A 834 -37.82 7.29 -5.93
N THR A 835 -38.94 8.03 -6.04
CA THR A 835 -40.27 7.45 -6.24
C THR A 835 -41.12 8.36 -7.09
N THR A 836 -42.23 7.80 -7.64
CA THR A 836 -43.21 8.56 -8.39
C THR A 836 -44.52 8.62 -7.62
N LEU A 837 -44.99 9.84 -7.34
CA LEU A 837 -46.26 10.10 -6.70
C LEU A 837 -47.37 10.01 -7.75
N THR A 838 -48.21 9.00 -7.68
CA THR A 838 -49.28 8.73 -8.68
C THR A 838 -50.28 9.88 -8.83
N ALA A 839 -50.53 10.60 -7.72
CA ALA A 839 -51.44 11.75 -7.70
C ALA A 839 -50.87 13.02 -8.36
N LYS A 840 -49.56 13.04 -8.70
CA LYS A 840 -48.86 14.21 -9.26
C LYS A 840 -49.20 15.53 -8.54
N PRO A 841 -48.97 15.61 -7.20
CA PRO A 841 -49.40 16.78 -6.44
C PRO A 841 -48.61 18.02 -6.84
N SER A 842 -49.23 19.20 -6.79
CA SER A 842 -48.57 20.49 -6.98
C SER A 842 -47.62 20.86 -5.83
N LYS A 843 -47.80 20.25 -4.67
CA LYS A 843 -46.98 20.35 -3.47
C LYS A 843 -47.14 19.17 -2.55
N ILE A 844 -46.13 18.90 -1.77
CA ILE A 844 -46.14 17.92 -0.67
C ILE A 844 -45.63 18.57 0.61
N VAL A 845 -45.98 17.98 1.76
CA VAL A 845 -45.49 18.39 3.07
C VAL A 845 -44.41 17.42 3.51
N LEU A 846 -43.20 17.96 3.79
CA LEU A 846 -42.04 17.18 4.26
C LEU A 846 -41.81 17.51 5.75
N PHE A 847 -41.40 16.51 6.49
CA PHE A 847 -40.91 16.67 7.87
C PHE A 847 -40.02 15.49 8.27
N PHE A 848 -39.18 15.72 9.27
CA PHE A 848 -38.36 14.64 9.85
C PHE A 848 -39.01 14.13 11.12
N VAL A 849 -38.89 12.84 11.34
CA VAL A 849 -39.30 12.16 12.55
C VAL A 849 -38.18 11.25 13.04
N ASN A 850 -38.03 11.08 14.33
CA ASN A 850 -36.91 10.34 14.91
C ASN A 850 -37.38 9.29 15.90
N GLU A 851 -36.65 8.17 16.01
CA GLU A 851 -36.75 7.22 17.08
C GLU A 851 -35.41 7.12 17.80
N LYS A 852 -35.37 7.35 19.11
CA LYS A 852 -34.16 7.29 19.95
C LYS A 852 -32.97 8.05 19.35
N SER A 853 -33.27 9.10 18.62
CA SER A 853 -32.30 9.93 17.91
C SER A 853 -32.72 11.39 17.94
N TYR A 854 -31.86 12.27 17.50
CA TYR A 854 -32.20 13.67 17.22
C TYR A 854 -31.35 14.19 16.08
N ILE A 855 -31.82 15.24 15.44
CA ILE A 855 -31.12 15.97 14.39
C ILE A 855 -30.92 17.42 14.81
N ASP A 856 -29.75 17.99 14.53
CA ASP A 856 -29.41 19.37 14.91
C ASP A 856 -28.71 20.10 13.79
N GLY A 857 -29.42 21.06 13.21
CA GLY A 857 -28.90 22.01 12.22
C GLY A 857 -28.59 23.41 12.79
N SER A 858 -28.78 23.61 14.09
CA SER A 858 -28.72 24.94 14.69
C SER A 858 -27.32 25.60 14.67
N SER A 859 -26.27 24.77 14.67
CA SER A 859 -24.88 25.24 14.61
C SER A 859 -24.38 25.48 13.17
N LEU A 860 -25.14 25.07 12.15
CA LEU A 860 -24.74 25.19 10.77
C LEU A 860 -25.05 26.60 10.24
N SER A 861 -24.00 27.31 9.80
CA SER A 861 -24.18 28.61 9.19
C SER A 861 -24.89 28.48 7.84
N THR A 862 -25.97 29.18 7.67
CA THR A 862 -26.61 29.36 6.36
C THR A 862 -25.66 30.15 5.48
N GLY A 863 -25.11 29.60 4.41
CA GLY A 863 -24.30 30.33 3.43
C GLY A 863 -25.08 31.42 2.65
N ILE A 864 -26.20 31.90 3.18
CA ILE A 864 -27.07 32.90 2.57
C ILE A 864 -26.85 34.23 3.26
N SER A 865 -26.43 35.20 2.47
CA SER A 865 -26.27 36.64 2.93
C SER A 865 -27.59 37.36 3.23
N ASN A 866 -28.77 36.74 3.07
CA ASN A 866 -30.05 37.29 3.46
C ASN A 866 -31.05 36.18 3.85
N PRO A 867 -31.27 35.90 5.12
CA PRO A 867 -32.39 35.05 5.54
C PRO A 867 -33.69 35.84 5.31
N ILE A 868 -34.66 35.23 4.63
CA ILE A 868 -36.05 35.74 4.65
C ILE A 868 -36.55 35.48 6.06
N ILE A 869 -36.54 36.55 6.87
CA ILE A 869 -37.11 36.53 8.19
C ILE A 869 -38.63 36.51 8.03
N ILE A 870 -39.24 35.38 8.36
CA ILE A 870 -40.67 35.39 8.70
C ILE A 870 -40.79 36.31 9.90
N GLN A 871 -41.49 37.45 9.72
CA GLN A 871 -41.69 38.45 10.77
C GLN A 871 -42.27 37.82 12.02
N LYS A 872 -41.40 37.47 12.98
CA LYS A 872 -41.83 37.43 14.38
C LYS A 872 -42.00 38.88 14.84
N LYS A 873 -43.15 39.17 15.46
CA LYS A 873 -43.46 40.45 16.11
C LYS A 873 -42.24 40.94 16.87
N ASN A 874 -41.86 42.20 16.60
CA ASN A 874 -40.77 42.91 17.23
C ASN A 874 -41.07 43.06 18.74
N ASP A 875 -40.53 42.16 19.56
CA ASP A 875 -40.79 42.13 21.02
C ASP A 875 -39.70 42.84 21.83
N GLY A 876 -38.71 43.44 21.17
CA GLY A 876 -37.66 44.22 21.79
C GLY A 876 -36.73 43.46 22.74
N LYS A 877 -36.76 42.09 22.69
CA LYS A 877 -35.95 41.25 23.57
C LYS A 877 -34.49 41.18 23.12
N TRP A 878 -33.62 41.19 24.11
CA TRP A 878 -32.19 41.09 23.93
C TRP A 878 -31.70 39.66 24.17
N PHE A 879 -30.82 39.11 23.34
CA PHE A 879 -30.22 37.80 23.49
C PHE A 879 -28.70 37.91 23.38
N ASN A 880 -27.94 37.14 24.15
CA ASN A 880 -26.51 37.01 23.97
C ASN A 880 -26.20 36.06 22.78
N LEU A 881 -24.91 35.86 22.45
CA LEU A 881 -24.51 35.00 21.33
C LEU A 881 -24.85 33.51 21.52
N SER A 882 -25.10 33.10 22.75
CA SER A 882 -25.57 31.72 23.07
C SER A 882 -27.08 31.55 22.99
N GLY A 883 -27.82 32.61 22.58
CA GLY A 883 -29.28 32.56 22.45
C GLY A 883 -30.05 32.73 23.77
N GLN A 884 -29.39 33.05 24.88
CA GLN A 884 -30.04 33.32 26.14
C GLN A 884 -30.59 34.75 26.15
N GLN A 885 -31.81 34.91 26.63
CA GLN A 885 -32.38 36.23 26.81
C GLN A 885 -31.64 36.97 27.93
N VAL A 886 -31.19 38.18 27.64
CA VAL A 886 -30.47 39.05 28.58
C VAL A 886 -31.17 40.43 28.67
N ASP A 887 -30.90 41.15 29.73
CA ASP A 887 -31.40 42.49 29.88
C ASP A 887 -30.42 43.54 29.31
N LYS A 888 -30.82 44.83 29.37
CA LYS A 888 -30.03 45.92 28.83
C LYS A 888 -28.75 46.23 29.61
N SER A 889 -28.56 45.63 30.79
CA SER A 889 -27.33 45.74 31.56
C SER A 889 -26.23 44.78 31.14
N TYR A 890 -26.56 43.76 30.35
CA TYR A 890 -25.60 42.75 29.85
C TYR A 890 -24.53 43.44 28.97
N LYS A 891 -23.25 43.30 29.35
CA LYS A 891 -22.10 43.80 28.58
C LYS A 891 -21.59 42.72 27.60
N GLY A 892 -21.41 43.13 26.34
CA GLY A 892 -20.94 42.19 25.29
C GLY A 892 -21.78 42.30 24.01
N VAL A 893 -21.64 41.29 23.14
CA VAL A 893 -22.41 41.23 21.90
C VAL A 893 -23.82 40.72 22.17
N VAL A 894 -24.82 41.49 21.79
CA VAL A 894 -26.24 41.14 21.94
C VAL A 894 -26.94 41.14 20.59
N ILE A 895 -27.99 40.37 20.49
CA ILE A 895 -28.88 40.29 19.33
C ILE A 895 -30.23 40.89 19.74
N VAL A 896 -30.65 41.95 19.07
CA VAL A 896 -31.94 42.60 19.28
C VAL A 896 -32.62 42.71 17.92
N ASN A 897 -33.82 42.20 17.82
CA ASN A 897 -34.59 42.20 16.57
C ASN A 897 -33.78 41.64 15.36
N GLY A 898 -33.00 40.58 15.60
CA GLY A 898 -32.18 39.96 14.56
C GLY A 898 -30.89 40.68 14.15
N LYS A 899 -30.57 41.83 14.79
CA LYS A 899 -29.34 42.57 14.53
C LYS A 899 -28.38 42.45 15.70
N LYS A 900 -27.09 42.30 15.41
CA LYS A 900 -26.01 42.25 16.42
C LYS A 900 -25.56 43.63 16.81
N PHE A 901 -25.47 43.88 18.11
CA PHE A 901 -24.94 45.12 18.70
C PHE A 901 -23.90 44.79 19.77
N VAL A 902 -22.95 45.66 19.96
CA VAL A 902 -22.03 45.58 21.11
C VAL A 902 -22.58 46.52 22.18
N ASN A 903 -23.07 45.94 23.29
CA ASN A 903 -23.48 46.71 24.45
C ASN A 903 -22.27 46.87 25.38
N LYS A 904 -21.72 48.12 25.42
CA LYS A 904 -20.51 48.49 26.15
C LYS A 904 -20.76 48.75 27.64
#